data_1f2a1952000f269668114ce108133d60
#
_entry.id   1f2a1952000f269668114ce108133d60
#
_cell.length_a   1.000
_cell.length_b   1.000
_cell.length_c   1.000
_cell.angle_alpha   90.00
_cell.angle_beta   90.00
_cell.angle_gamma   90.00
#
_symmetry.space_group_name_H-M   'P 1'
#
loop_
_entity.id
_entity.type
_entity.pdbx_description
1 polymer ?
#
loop_
_entity_poly.entity_id
_entity_poly.type
_entity_poly.pdbx_seq_one_letter_code
_entity_poly.pdbx_strand_id
1 'polypeptide(L)'
;MARSQQRVPHSGVPEGRKSTQGLIYPDIPFPPSTVQQLPLSIALDKKILSDTQRSSALVPNLVNDLFPKASFSITPNVIVKLCEKDFYDLTDWKWLYYPGSSKKADREERAYATASFLNKLTRLCWLLYRDNQRPLPGVPRRWSVIESPRLLADGSKVASCGIALAEAGPDDMQWSHMLCDVQIESTAKGISLAVQKLTTGAAHVFATQDHRLFHLGLALAGDTCQLAYFDRAGRVLSPKFNVHKHPVLFARAIMGLTVLDKAFLGLDPTITLREGRRFLEVNQQEYEIMETIHIKTAMLGRGTVCWRCRCPSDDADYVIKNVWVEEKEEHEEGELLMHVQQVAELRLEADELVLRPDGEPYTTTRVRESHEGGKRPIVPYWIPDLVLRRMVLEPYARPLRDFSSKEELLELMLDALKEHEKIYEDLHVLHGNINDDNIRAFDDPVLSRRRGMLIDFANAVTVSGQPATGAANEAVGTSPFTACDVLLCPRQVEYGPWHDFESFLYVLMIICATCSGPSNTHRQGFDIRKSPMAPWYASDGNRKADIMYLDSDAKFRAFLDRTFDPYFDDLKDVVCELRTLIMFRKNRQPTHVDVMTVFYNHIRARQANQARTTPSSNHAPLVAGAKHNGNGRKRRGDPTPVSSPSLDASAGAPRGMTTRAKSRAAPPREPSPASDESDHTVVQTPPRRKTRASTKRAQSDKQTGMATATRAAKRRKME
;
A
#
# COMPACT_ATOMS: atom_id res chain seq x y z
N MET A 1 72.13 -5.34 8.71
CA MET A 1 71.12 -5.01 9.74
C MET A 1 69.80 -5.55 9.25
N ALA A 2 69.40 -6.71 9.75
CA ALA A 2 68.24 -7.45 9.37
C ALA A 2 67.03 -6.94 10.18
N ARG A 3 65.90 -6.67 9.53
CA ARG A 3 64.58 -6.52 10.17
C ARG A 3 63.72 -7.74 9.81
N SER A 4 63.44 -8.50 10.86
CA SER A 4 62.59 -9.64 10.89
C SER A 4 61.14 -9.26 10.59
N GLN A 5 60.52 -9.93 9.60
CA GLN A 5 59.07 -9.94 9.38
C GLN A 5 58.48 -11.04 10.26
N GLN A 6 57.65 -10.68 11.19
CA GLN A 6 56.78 -11.60 11.92
C GLN A 6 55.56 -11.97 11.05
N ARG A 7 55.41 -13.25 10.77
CA ARG A 7 54.22 -13.86 10.18
C ARG A 7 53.16 -14.00 11.26
N VAL A 8 51.96 -13.48 10.99
CA VAL A 8 50.74 -13.73 11.75
C VAL A 8 50.13 -15.05 11.24
N PRO A 9 49.67 -15.95 12.11
CA PRO A 9 49.11 -17.23 11.67
C PRO A 9 47.69 -17.08 11.16
N HIS A 10 47.40 -17.71 10.02
CA HIS A 10 46.07 -17.93 9.51
C HIS A 10 45.27 -18.81 10.48
N SER A 11 44.20 -18.28 11.05
CA SER A 11 43.20 -19.06 11.74
C SER A 11 42.25 -19.71 10.71
N GLY A 12 42.06 -21.02 10.88
CA GLY A 12 41.36 -21.88 9.96
C GLY A 12 39.86 -21.55 9.85
N VAL A 13 39.36 -21.72 8.66
CA VAL A 13 37.95 -21.77 8.31
C VAL A 13 37.35 -23.05 8.91
N PRO A 14 36.21 -23.00 9.64
CA PRO A 14 35.52 -24.22 10.01
C PRO A 14 34.74 -24.76 8.82
N GLU A 15 35.19 -25.89 8.30
CA GLU A 15 34.39 -26.75 7.43
C GLU A 15 33.25 -27.34 8.23
N GLY A 16 32.04 -27.31 7.66
CA GLY A 16 30.94 -28.19 8.03
C GLY A 16 29.65 -27.53 8.50
N ARG A 17 28.94 -26.84 7.62
CA ARG A 17 27.48 -26.80 7.72
C ARG A 17 26.90 -27.93 6.90
N LYS A 18 26.43 -28.97 7.58
CA LYS A 18 25.61 -30.04 6.99
C LYS A 18 24.38 -29.42 6.35
N SER A 19 24.16 -29.75 5.09
CA SER A 19 22.95 -29.48 4.32
C SER A 19 21.73 -29.93 5.12
N THR A 20 20.91 -29.00 5.57
CA THR A 20 19.58 -29.29 6.06
C THR A 20 18.73 -29.74 4.89
N GLN A 21 18.26 -30.97 4.98
CA GLN A 21 17.27 -31.55 4.09
C GLN A 21 16.10 -30.59 3.94
N GLY A 22 15.64 -30.41 2.69
CA GLY A 22 14.53 -29.53 2.35
C GLY A 22 13.28 -29.84 3.17
N LEU A 23 12.91 -28.89 4.00
CA LEU A 23 11.62 -28.88 4.66
C LEU A 23 10.56 -28.60 3.59
N ILE A 24 9.69 -29.58 3.37
CA ILE A 24 8.44 -29.43 2.62
C ILE A 24 7.57 -28.49 3.49
N TYR A 25 7.45 -27.24 3.07
CA TYR A 25 6.55 -26.29 3.73
C TYR A 25 5.11 -26.66 3.41
N PRO A 26 4.21 -26.79 4.39
CA PRO A 26 2.79 -26.89 4.13
C PRO A 26 2.30 -25.61 3.43
N ASP A 27 1.39 -25.76 2.47
CA ASP A 27 0.70 -24.68 1.78
C ASP A 27 -0.18 -23.89 2.77
N ILE A 28 0.41 -22.96 3.51
CA ILE A 28 -0.36 -21.99 4.29
C ILE A 28 -0.35 -20.70 3.47
N PRO A 29 -1.50 -20.26 2.92
CA PRO A 29 -1.59 -18.97 2.28
C PRO A 29 -1.27 -17.87 3.29
N PHE A 30 -0.55 -16.84 2.86
CA PHE A 30 -0.35 -15.64 3.66
C PHE A 30 -1.72 -15.14 4.17
N PRO A 31 -1.88 -14.81 5.45
CA PRO A 31 -3.14 -14.25 5.92
C PRO A 31 -3.45 -13.00 5.10
N PRO A 32 -4.71 -12.80 4.69
CA PRO A 32 -5.09 -11.59 3.96
C PRO A 32 -4.74 -10.39 4.82
N SER A 33 -4.05 -9.42 4.24
CA SER A 33 -3.80 -8.16 4.92
C SER A 33 -5.13 -7.53 5.31
N THR A 34 -5.28 -7.14 6.55
CA THR A 34 -6.48 -6.46 7.09
C THR A 34 -6.61 -5.01 6.58
N VAL A 35 -5.70 -4.58 5.72
CA VAL A 35 -5.74 -3.25 5.11
C VAL A 35 -6.96 -3.12 4.20
N GLN A 36 -7.92 -2.30 4.60
CA GLN A 36 -9.03 -1.91 3.76
C GLN A 36 -8.50 -1.10 2.57
N GLN A 37 -8.34 -1.77 1.44
CA GLN A 37 -7.86 -1.14 0.21
C GLN A 37 -9.01 -0.37 -0.43
N LEU A 38 -8.78 0.94 -0.64
CA LEU A 38 -9.68 1.76 -1.46
C LEU A 38 -9.72 1.24 -2.91
N PRO A 39 -10.90 1.27 -3.57
CA PRO A 39 -11.03 0.81 -4.94
C PRO A 39 -10.11 1.60 -5.87
N LEU A 40 -9.29 0.88 -6.64
CA LEU A 40 -8.61 1.44 -7.80
C LEU A 40 -9.68 1.76 -8.85
N SER A 41 -10.10 3.02 -8.92
CA SER A 41 -11.11 3.47 -9.88
C SER A 41 -10.54 3.47 -11.32
N ILE A 42 -11.43 3.40 -12.33
CA ILE A 42 -11.07 3.52 -13.76
C ILE A 42 -10.24 4.79 -14.03
N ALA A 43 -10.47 5.87 -13.29
CA ALA A 43 -9.68 7.10 -13.40
C ALA A 43 -8.25 6.93 -12.89
N LEU A 44 -8.06 6.13 -11.84
CA LEU A 44 -6.73 5.78 -11.31
C LEU A 44 -5.97 4.89 -12.31
N ASP A 45 -6.64 3.92 -12.96
CA ASP A 45 -6.03 3.10 -14.01
C ASP A 45 -5.45 3.94 -15.15
N LYS A 46 -6.18 4.95 -15.62
CA LYS A 46 -5.70 5.86 -16.67
C LYS A 46 -4.49 6.68 -16.20
N LYS A 47 -4.49 7.15 -14.96
CA LYS A 47 -3.37 7.88 -14.38
C LYS A 47 -2.14 6.98 -14.25
N ILE A 48 -2.30 5.79 -13.69
CA ILE A 48 -1.21 4.79 -13.57
C ILE A 48 -0.60 4.48 -14.95
N LEU A 49 -1.43 4.24 -15.96
CA LEU A 49 -0.97 3.95 -17.32
C LEU A 49 -0.19 5.14 -17.90
N SER A 50 -0.68 6.37 -17.73
CA SER A 50 -0.02 7.59 -18.20
C SER A 50 1.33 7.79 -17.52
N ASP A 51 1.37 7.76 -16.21
CA ASP A 51 2.56 8.03 -15.42
C ASP A 51 3.62 6.95 -15.64
N THR A 52 3.23 5.67 -15.64
CA THR A 52 4.14 4.56 -15.92
C THR A 52 4.63 4.57 -17.37
N GLN A 53 3.82 5.05 -18.34
CA GLN A 53 4.26 5.20 -19.71
C GLN A 53 5.33 6.29 -19.85
N ARG A 54 5.21 7.39 -19.12
CA ARG A 54 6.22 8.44 -19.07
C ARG A 54 7.52 7.92 -18.44
N SER A 55 7.42 7.12 -17.38
CA SER A 55 8.55 6.51 -16.66
C SER A 55 8.92 5.14 -17.23
N SER A 56 9.07 5.02 -18.56
CA SER A 56 9.36 3.77 -19.25
C SER A 56 10.78 3.75 -19.80
N ALA A 57 11.59 2.77 -19.37
CA ALA A 57 12.93 2.51 -19.88
C ALA A 57 12.96 1.29 -20.82
N LEU A 58 13.91 1.27 -21.75
CA LEU A 58 14.21 0.11 -22.61
C LEU A 58 15.62 -0.37 -22.33
N VAL A 59 15.77 -1.60 -21.81
CA VAL A 59 17.06 -2.21 -21.48
C VAL A 59 17.34 -3.38 -22.40
N PRO A 60 18.40 -3.31 -23.24
CA PRO A 60 18.66 -4.28 -24.30
C PRO A 60 18.82 -5.72 -23.84
N ASN A 61 19.47 -5.93 -22.69
CA ASN A 61 19.78 -7.27 -22.16
C ASN A 61 18.91 -7.69 -20.98
N LEU A 62 17.81 -7.01 -20.72
CA LEU A 62 16.96 -7.19 -19.52
C LEU A 62 16.73 -8.65 -19.14
N VAL A 63 16.46 -9.55 -20.09
CA VAL A 63 16.22 -10.97 -19.80
C VAL A 63 17.47 -11.66 -19.24
N ASN A 64 18.66 -11.33 -19.78
CA ASN A 64 19.92 -11.92 -19.31
C ASN A 64 20.37 -11.34 -17.96
N ASP A 65 20.08 -10.04 -17.74
CA ASP A 65 20.44 -9.33 -16.52
C ASP A 65 19.58 -9.80 -15.32
N LEU A 66 18.27 -9.98 -15.55
CA LEU A 66 17.37 -10.51 -14.52
C LEU A 66 17.58 -12.02 -14.26
N PHE A 67 17.95 -12.77 -15.31
CA PHE A 67 18.14 -14.22 -15.24
C PHE A 67 19.57 -14.60 -15.70
N PRO A 68 20.60 -14.27 -14.89
CA PRO A 68 21.98 -14.41 -15.29
C PRO A 68 22.39 -15.88 -15.45
N LYS A 69 23.37 -16.14 -16.31
CA LYS A 69 23.90 -17.49 -16.57
C LYS A 69 24.47 -18.15 -15.32
N ALA A 70 24.94 -17.36 -14.37
CA ALA A 70 25.48 -17.85 -13.10
C ALA A 70 24.41 -18.52 -12.23
N SER A 71 23.15 -18.05 -12.30
CA SER A 71 22.03 -18.62 -11.53
C SER A 71 21.53 -19.93 -12.09
N PHE A 72 21.52 -20.06 -13.44
CA PHE A 72 21.22 -21.31 -14.14
C PHE A 72 21.72 -21.22 -15.59
N SER A 73 22.06 -22.36 -16.18
CA SER A 73 22.58 -22.42 -17.55
C SER A 73 21.50 -22.94 -18.50
N ILE A 74 20.92 -22.04 -19.31
CA ILE A 74 20.19 -22.42 -20.52
C ILE A 74 21.14 -22.24 -21.69
N THR A 75 21.73 -23.33 -22.14
CA THR A 75 22.67 -23.39 -23.26
C THR A 75 21.95 -23.77 -24.55
N PRO A 76 22.54 -23.53 -25.73
CA PRO A 76 22.01 -24.07 -26.98
C PRO A 76 21.76 -25.60 -26.92
N ASN A 77 22.55 -26.36 -26.13
CA ASN A 77 22.34 -27.80 -25.94
C ASN A 77 20.97 -28.13 -25.32
N VAL A 78 20.40 -27.26 -24.49
CA VAL A 78 19.03 -27.45 -23.99
C VAL A 78 18.03 -27.42 -25.14
N ILE A 79 18.22 -26.54 -26.11
CA ILE A 79 17.35 -26.46 -27.31
C ILE A 79 17.49 -27.74 -28.14
N VAL A 80 18.72 -28.25 -28.33
CA VAL A 80 18.94 -29.56 -29.02
C VAL A 80 18.17 -30.69 -28.31
N LYS A 81 18.27 -30.75 -26.97
CA LYS A 81 17.52 -31.74 -26.18
C LYS A 81 16.00 -31.56 -26.26
N LEU A 82 15.53 -30.32 -26.40
CA LEU A 82 14.10 -30.02 -26.62
C LEU A 82 13.65 -30.50 -28.04
N CYS A 83 14.56 -30.46 -29.02
CA CYS A 83 14.31 -31.04 -30.35
C CYS A 83 14.20 -32.59 -30.29
N GLU A 84 15.10 -33.21 -29.51
CA GLU A 84 15.04 -34.70 -29.28
C GLU A 84 13.74 -35.16 -28.59
N LYS A 85 13.01 -34.21 -27.97
CA LYS A 85 11.70 -34.45 -27.33
C LYS A 85 10.53 -33.95 -28.20
N ASP A 86 10.73 -33.66 -29.47
CA ASP A 86 9.72 -33.16 -30.38
C ASP A 86 8.99 -31.91 -29.86
N PHE A 87 9.74 -31.00 -29.25
CA PHE A 87 9.16 -29.78 -28.69
C PHE A 87 9.58 -28.52 -29.45
N TYR A 88 10.77 -28.52 -30.06
CA TYR A 88 11.26 -27.48 -30.93
C TYR A 88 11.82 -28.06 -32.22
N ASP A 89 11.43 -27.50 -33.37
CA ASP A 89 11.91 -27.92 -34.70
C ASP A 89 13.03 -26.98 -35.16
N LEU A 90 14.24 -27.53 -35.36
CA LEU A 90 15.40 -26.80 -35.88
C LEU A 90 15.33 -26.55 -37.40
N THR A 91 14.55 -27.31 -38.13
CA THR A 91 14.40 -27.14 -39.57
C THR A 91 13.56 -25.90 -39.87
N ASP A 92 12.43 -25.79 -39.19
CA ASP A 92 11.49 -24.69 -39.33
C ASP A 92 11.71 -23.57 -38.34
N TRP A 93 12.68 -23.74 -37.43
CA TRP A 93 12.96 -22.80 -36.31
C TRP A 93 11.70 -22.46 -35.53
N LYS A 94 10.97 -23.49 -35.05
CA LYS A 94 9.62 -23.32 -34.51
C LYS A 94 9.36 -24.17 -33.26
N TRP A 95 8.70 -23.58 -32.26
CA TRP A 95 8.06 -24.32 -31.18
C TRP A 95 6.84 -25.08 -31.72
N LEU A 96 6.82 -26.41 -31.64
CA LEU A 96 5.78 -27.25 -32.24
C LEU A 96 4.39 -27.06 -31.60
N TYR A 97 4.35 -26.78 -30.31
CA TYR A 97 3.11 -26.63 -29.54
C TYR A 97 2.77 -25.20 -29.14
N TYR A 98 3.51 -24.22 -29.64
CA TYR A 98 3.22 -22.82 -29.35
C TYR A 98 1.95 -22.37 -30.09
N PRO A 99 0.92 -21.83 -29.37
CA PRO A 99 -0.37 -21.54 -29.99
C PRO A 99 -0.34 -20.42 -31.04
N GLY A 100 0.68 -19.56 -31.01
CA GLY A 100 0.94 -18.53 -32.02
C GLY A 100 -0.21 -17.59 -32.29
N SER A 101 -0.25 -17.11 -33.55
CA SER A 101 -1.24 -16.15 -34.04
C SER A 101 -2.48 -16.82 -34.65
N SER A 102 -2.99 -17.93 -34.08
CA SER A 102 -4.22 -18.54 -34.56
C SER A 102 -5.38 -17.54 -34.54
N LYS A 103 -5.86 -17.16 -35.71
CA LYS A 103 -6.99 -16.23 -35.88
C LYS A 103 -8.35 -16.85 -35.52
N LYS A 104 -8.43 -18.18 -35.41
CA LYS A 104 -9.68 -18.91 -35.18
C LYS A 104 -9.99 -19.15 -33.70
N ALA A 105 -8.97 -19.21 -32.84
CA ALA A 105 -9.16 -19.41 -31.42
C ALA A 105 -9.65 -18.12 -30.75
N ASP A 106 -10.62 -18.22 -29.86
CA ASP A 106 -11.00 -17.10 -29.00
C ASP A 106 -9.90 -16.76 -27.99
N ARG A 107 -10.13 -15.76 -27.13
CA ARG A 107 -9.13 -15.30 -26.19
C ARG A 107 -8.86 -16.33 -25.09
N GLU A 108 -9.90 -16.98 -24.62
CA GLU A 108 -9.84 -17.93 -23.53
C GLU A 108 -9.15 -19.24 -23.96
N GLU A 109 -9.57 -19.79 -25.11
CA GLU A 109 -8.92 -20.98 -25.72
C GLU A 109 -7.42 -20.75 -25.94
N ARG A 110 -7.05 -19.56 -26.39
CA ARG A 110 -5.63 -19.18 -26.55
C ARG A 110 -4.90 -19.10 -25.20
N ALA A 111 -5.55 -18.61 -24.15
CA ALA A 111 -4.95 -18.55 -22.81
C ALA A 111 -4.67 -19.96 -22.28
N TYR A 112 -5.62 -20.88 -22.38
CA TYR A 112 -5.42 -22.28 -21.99
C TYR A 112 -4.32 -22.97 -22.79
N ALA A 113 -4.31 -22.80 -24.10
CA ALA A 113 -3.27 -23.36 -24.95
C ALA A 113 -1.88 -22.80 -24.59
N THR A 114 -1.78 -21.49 -24.31
CA THR A 114 -0.52 -20.88 -23.90
C THR A 114 -0.09 -21.35 -22.51
N ALA A 115 -0.96 -21.40 -21.53
CA ALA A 115 -0.65 -21.91 -20.19
C ALA A 115 -0.18 -23.38 -20.26
N SER A 116 -0.85 -24.22 -21.06
CA SER A 116 -0.46 -25.60 -21.30
C SER A 116 0.94 -25.70 -21.91
N PHE A 117 1.23 -24.88 -22.93
CA PHE A 117 2.56 -24.80 -23.56
C PHE A 117 3.63 -24.37 -22.55
N LEU A 118 3.39 -23.30 -21.79
CA LEU A 118 4.33 -22.79 -20.78
C LEU A 118 4.61 -23.82 -19.70
N ASN A 119 3.59 -24.54 -19.23
CA ASN A 119 3.74 -25.62 -18.24
C ASN A 119 4.55 -26.81 -18.80
N LYS A 120 4.34 -27.19 -20.07
CA LYS A 120 5.14 -28.24 -20.73
C LYS A 120 6.60 -27.80 -20.89
N LEU A 121 6.84 -26.58 -21.36
CA LEU A 121 8.17 -26.01 -21.50
C LEU A 121 8.90 -25.99 -20.15
N THR A 122 8.25 -25.46 -19.12
CA THR A 122 8.77 -25.45 -17.75
C THR A 122 9.18 -26.84 -17.30
N ARG A 123 8.27 -27.82 -17.43
CA ARG A 123 8.55 -29.20 -17.02
C ARG A 123 9.73 -29.83 -17.74
N LEU A 124 9.82 -29.64 -19.05
CA LEU A 124 10.92 -30.19 -19.86
C LEU A 124 12.25 -29.53 -19.49
N CYS A 125 12.28 -28.19 -19.41
CA CYS A 125 13.47 -27.49 -18.98
C CYS A 125 13.89 -27.86 -17.55
N TRP A 126 12.93 -28.05 -16.64
CA TRP A 126 13.16 -28.48 -15.27
C TRP A 126 13.80 -29.86 -15.19
N LEU A 127 13.30 -30.84 -15.98
CA LEU A 127 13.89 -32.17 -16.07
C LEU A 127 15.32 -32.13 -16.60
N LEU A 128 15.58 -31.35 -17.67
CA LEU A 128 16.88 -31.19 -18.25
C LEU A 128 17.89 -30.46 -17.30
N TYR A 129 17.36 -29.57 -16.45
CA TYR A 129 18.17 -28.86 -15.46
C TYR A 129 18.52 -29.74 -14.25
N ARG A 130 17.58 -30.57 -13.77
CA ARG A 130 17.81 -31.51 -12.66
C ARG A 130 18.94 -32.49 -12.93
N ASP A 131 19.08 -32.93 -14.16
CA ASP A 131 20.11 -33.85 -14.56
C ASP A 131 21.54 -33.27 -14.43
N ASN A 132 21.68 -31.95 -14.22
CA ASN A 132 22.95 -31.24 -14.03
C ASN A 132 23.30 -30.98 -12.54
N GLN A 133 22.73 -31.71 -11.60
CA GLN A 133 23.10 -31.77 -10.17
C GLN A 133 22.94 -30.50 -9.33
N ARG A 134 22.09 -29.55 -9.69
CA ARG A 134 21.78 -28.41 -8.83
C ARG A 134 20.44 -28.59 -8.11
N PRO A 135 20.35 -28.26 -6.80
CA PRO A 135 19.08 -28.31 -6.10
C PRO A 135 18.10 -27.29 -6.72
N LEU A 136 16.90 -27.74 -7.02
CA LEU A 136 15.82 -26.90 -7.51
C LEU A 136 15.01 -26.36 -6.32
N PRO A 137 14.38 -25.19 -6.45
CA PRO A 137 13.46 -24.69 -5.41
C PRO A 137 12.34 -25.71 -5.15
N GLY A 138 11.95 -25.85 -3.88
CA GLY A 138 11.16 -26.97 -3.39
C GLY A 138 9.70 -27.01 -3.84
N VAL A 139 9.12 -25.90 -4.33
CA VAL A 139 7.69 -25.83 -4.70
C VAL A 139 7.54 -25.65 -6.21
N PRO A 140 6.85 -26.58 -6.90
CA PRO A 140 6.60 -26.46 -8.34
C PRO A 140 5.64 -25.29 -8.60
N ARG A 141 6.09 -24.32 -9.37
CA ARG A 141 5.26 -23.22 -9.87
C ARG A 141 4.48 -23.65 -11.10
N ARG A 142 3.28 -23.13 -11.23
CA ARG A 142 2.37 -23.46 -12.32
C ARG A 142 1.78 -22.22 -12.97
N TRP A 143 1.67 -22.28 -14.30
CA TRP A 143 0.94 -21.31 -15.10
C TRP A 143 -0.53 -21.70 -15.15
N SER A 144 -1.40 -20.83 -14.70
CA SER A 144 -2.86 -21.06 -14.65
C SER A 144 -3.60 -19.91 -15.32
N VAL A 145 -4.66 -20.23 -16.06
CA VAL A 145 -5.55 -19.22 -16.65
C VAL A 145 -6.44 -18.63 -15.55
N ILE A 146 -6.63 -17.33 -15.58
CA ILE A 146 -7.54 -16.63 -14.69
C ILE A 146 -8.82 -16.34 -15.47
N GLU A 147 -9.90 -17.07 -15.13
CA GLU A 147 -11.16 -17.09 -15.88
C GLU A 147 -12.12 -15.96 -15.47
N SER A 148 -12.08 -15.53 -14.23
CA SER A 148 -13.07 -14.61 -13.68
C SER A 148 -12.50 -13.23 -13.39
N PRO A 149 -13.28 -12.14 -13.60
CA PRO A 149 -12.94 -10.86 -13.05
C PRO A 149 -12.94 -11.00 -11.53
N ARG A 150 -11.77 -10.85 -10.91
CA ARG A 150 -11.64 -10.95 -9.46
C ARG A 150 -12.17 -9.69 -8.82
N LEU A 151 -12.85 -9.89 -7.72
CA LEU A 151 -13.23 -8.81 -6.84
C LEU A 151 -11.98 -8.36 -6.07
N LEU A 152 -11.69 -7.09 -6.08
CA LEU A 152 -10.83 -6.49 -5.08
C LEU A 152 -11.53 -6.59 -3.72
N ALA A 153 -10.79 -6.40 -2.63
CA ALA A 153 -11.36 -6.44 -1.28
C ALA A 153 -12.58 -5.53 -1.09
N ASP A 154 -12.74 -4.52 -1.96
CA ASP A 154 -13.85 -3.57 -2.00
C ASP A 154 -15.02 -3.96 -2.92
N GLY A 155 -15.00 -5.17 -3.49
CA GLY A 155 -16.04 -5.65 -4.40
C GLY A 155 -15.97 -5.13 -5.83
N SER A 156 -14.97 -4.31 -6.20
CA SER A 156 -14.80 -3.88 -7.59
C SER A 156 -14.26 -5.01 -8.48
N LYS A 157 -14.78 -5.09 -9.72
CA LYS A 157 -14.35 -6.10 -10.70
C LYS A 157 -13.10 -5.63 -11.41
N VAL A 158 -12.02 -6.40 -11.32
CA VAL A 158 -10.80 -6.19 -12.09
C VAL A 158 -10.86 -7.00 -13.39
N ALA A 159 -10.40 -6.41 -14.48
CA ALA A 159 -10.23 -7.14 -15.73
C ALA A 159 -9.33 -8.36 -15.51
N SER A 160 -9.73 -9.51 -16.03
CA SER A 160 -8.98 -10.76 -15.87
C SER A 160 -7.53 -10.58 -16.36
N CYS A 161 -6.58 -10.92 -15.55
CA CYS A 161 -5.24 -11.29 -16.00
C CYS A 161 -5.36 -12.47 -16.98
N GLY A 162 -4.57 -12.54 -18.03
CA GLY A 162 -4.66 -13.65 -18.97
C GLY A 162 -4.21 -14.95 -18.35
N ILE A 163 -2.96 -15.01 -17.87
CA ILE A 163 -2.35 -16.17 -17.23
C ILE A 163 -1.51 -15.70 -16.05
N ALA A 164 -1.55 -16.41 -14.94
CA ALA A 164 -0.68 -16.15 -13.79
C ALA A 164 0.25 -17.31 -13.50
N LEU A 165 1.45 -16.99 -13.03
CA LEU A 165 2.36 -17.92 -12.39
C LEU A 165 2.16 -17.83 -10.88
N ALA A 166 1.94 -18.97 -10.25
CA ALA A 166 1.89 -19.10 -8.80
C ALA A 166 2.54 -20.40 -8.34
N GLU A 167 2.83 -20.52 -7.07
CA GLU A 167 3.12 -21.80 -6.45
C GLU A 167 1.86 -22.67 -6.45
N ALA A 168 2.02 -24.01 -6.51
CA ALA A 168 0.88 -24.90 -6.45
C ALA A 168 0.07 -24.63 -5.17
N GLY A 169 -1.17 -24.29 -5.31
CA GLY A 169 -2.06 -23.86 -4.23
C GLY A 169 -3.49 -23.68 -4.71
N PRO A 170 -4.36 -23.07 -3.93
CA PRO A 170 -5.81 -23.21 -4.01
C PRO A 170 -6.38 -22.87 -5.40
N ASP A 171 -7.53 -23.47 -5.67
CA ASP A 171 -8.31 -23.29 -6.93
C ASP A 171 -8.70 -21.80 -7.17
N ASP A 172 -8.58 -20.95 -6.14
CA ASP A 172 -8.87 -19.53 -6.21
C ASP A 172 -7.60 -18.67 -6.19
N MET A 173 -7.09 -18.34 -7.36
CA MET A 173 -5.92 -17.49 -7.57
C MET A 173 -6.24 -16.03 -7.26
N GLN A 174 -5.56 -15.41 -6.29
CA GLN A 174 -5.69 -13.99 -5.93
C GLN A 174 -4.43 -13.21 -6.32
N TRP A 175 -4.53 -11.87 -6.38
CA TRP A 175 -3.38 -11.00 -6.63
C TRP A 175 -2.26 -11.19 -5.60
N SER A 176 -2.60 -11.51 -4.35
CA SER A 176 -1.67 -11.84 -3.28
C SER A 176 -0.80 -13.08 -3.54
N HIS A 177 -1.25 -13.99 -4.41
CA HIS A 177 -0.53 -15.24 -4.75
C HIS A 177 0.28 -15.15 -6.04
N MET A 178 0.11 -14.06 -6.79
CA MET A 178 0.69 -13.92 -8.13
C MET A 178 2.19 -13.63 -8.07
N LEU A 179 2.99 -14.50 -8.67
CA LEU A 179 4.44 -14.30 -8.82
C LEU A 179 4.77 -13.52 -10.10
N CYS A 180 4.09 -13.83 -11.20
CA CYS A 180 4.23 -13.19 -12.50
C CYS A 180 2.92 -13.30 -13.26
N ASP A 181 2.61 -12.33 -14.13
CA ASP A 181 1.46 -12.42 -15.04
C ASP A 181 1.88 -12.45 -16.52
N VAL A 182 1.03 -13.06 -17.36
CA VAL A 182 1.21 -13.11 -18.81
C VAL A 182 -0.03 -12.53 -19.48
N GLN A 183 0.17 -11.53 -20.30
CA GLN A 183 -0.89 -10.95 -21.12
C GLN A 183 -0.72 -11.36 -22.58
N ILE A 184 -1.82 -11.81 -23.19
CA ILE A 184 -1.83 -12.41 -24.51
C ILE A 184 -2.65 -11.58 -25.49
N GLU A 185 -2.07 -11.33 -26.68
CA GLU A 185 -2.75 -10.74 -27.81
C GLU A 185 -2.56 -11.60 -29.06
N SER A 186 -3.53 -11.57 -29.97
CA SER A 186 -3.55 -12.46 -31.14
C SER A 186 -2.50 -12.14 -32.19
N THR A 187 -2.02 -10.89 -32.26
CA THR A 187 -1.07 -10.44 -33.27
C THR A 187 0.01 -9.57 -32.69
N ALA A 188 1.18 -9.54 -33.33
CA ALA A 188 2.33 -8.71 -32.90
C ALA A 188 2.00 -7.22 -32.71
N LYS A 189 0.98 -6.69 -33.42
CA LYS A 189 0.52 -5.31 -33.24
C LYS A 189 -0.09 -5.07 -31.84
N GLY A 190 -0.60 -6.09 -31.18
CA GLY A 190 -1.19 -6.03 -29.84
C GLY A 190 -0.19 -5.95 -28.69
N ILE A 191 1.13 -6.04 -28.93
CA ILE A 191 2.14 -6.09 -27.86
C ILE A 191 2.05 -4.91 -26.88
N SER A 192 1.79 -3.70 -27.39
CA SER A 192 1.65 -2.51 -26.56
C SER A 192 0.41 -2.57 -25.65
N LEU A 193 -0.68 -3.16 -26.13
CA LEU A 193 -1.88 -3.39 -25.32
C LEU A 193 -1.63 -4.45 -24.25
N ALA A 194 -0.89 -5.53 -24.56
CA ALA A 194 -0.48 -6.52 -23.58
C ALA A 194 0.36 -5.86 -22.46
N VAL A 195 1.33 -5.01 -22.80
CA VAL A 195 2.15 -4.26 -21.83
C VAL A 195 1.30 -3.31 -20.97
N GLN A 196 0.28 -2.66 -21.52
CA GLN A 196 -0.64 -1.82 -20.74
C GLN A 196 -1.42 -2.64 -19.72
N LYS A 197 -1.91 -3.82 -20.10
CA LYS A 197 -2.59 -4.74 -19.17
C LYS A 197 -1.66 -5.25 -18.07
N LEU A 198 -0.39 -5.56 -18.40
CA LEU A 198 0.63 -5.88 -17.39
C LEU A 198 0.86 -4.73 -16.41
N THR A 199 0.83 -3.47 -16.88
CA THR A 199 0.98 -2.30 -16.01
C THR A 199 -0.15 -2.22 -14.97
N THR A 200 -1.39 -2.46 -15.38
CA THR A 200 -2.53 -2.53 -14.47
C THR A 200 -2.38 -3.70 -13.48
N GLY A 201 -1.97 -4.89 -13.98
CA GLY A 201 -1.68 -6.05 -13.14
C GLY A 201 -0.62 -5.77 -12.08
N ALA A 202 0.50 -5.13 -12.46
CA ALA A 202 1.55 -4.74 -11.54
C ALA A 202 1.05 -3.81 -10.43
N ALA A 203 0.21 -2.82 -10.76
CA ALA A 203 -0.39 -1.93 -9.75
C ALA A 203 -1.20 -2.71 -8.70
N HIS A 204 -1.98 -3.72 -9.13
CA HIS A 204 -2.72 -4.57 -8.20
C HIS A 204 -1.80 -5.46 -7.34
N VAL A 205 -0.72 -5.99 -7.91
CA VAL A 205 0.29 -6.75 -7.15
C VAL A 205 0.93 -5.87 -6.07
N PHE A 206 1.36 -4.66 -6.40
CA PHE A 206 1.93 -3.73 -5.41
C PHE A 206 0.92 -3.28 -4.35
N ALA A 207 -0.36 -3.24 -4.67
CA ALA A 207 -1.41 -2.88 -3.73
C ALA A 207 -1.81 -4.04 -2.78
N THR A 208 -1.46 -5.28 -3.10
CA THR A 208 -1.89 -6.47 -2.35
C THR A 208 -0.75 -7.26 -1.72
N GLN A 209 0.48 -7.07 -2.17
CA GLN A 209 1.65 -7.79 -1.66
C GLN A 209 2.59 -6.81 -0.94
N ASP A 210 2.54 -6.81 0.37
CA ASP A 210 3.28 -5.92 1.26
C ASP A 210 4.81 -6.09 1.23
N HIS A 211 5.27 -7.23 0.71
CA HIS A 211 6.68 -7.60 0.60
C HIS A 211 7.19 -7.60 -0.85
N ARG A 212 6.48 -6.92 -1.77
CA ARG A 212 6.83 -6.85 -3.19
C ARG A 212 7.75 -5.65 -3.48
N LEU A 213 8.98 -5.94 -3.90
CA LEU A 213 10.00 -4.95 -4.27
C LEU A 213 9.88 -4.55 -5.75
N PHE A 214 9.66 -5.52 -6.63
CA PHE A 214 9.41 -5.32 -8.05
C PHE A 214 8.48 -6.43 -8.58
N HIS A 215 7.89 -6.24 -9.75
CA HIS A 215 7.03 -7.22 -10.39
C HIS A 215 7.48 -7.50 -11.82
N LEU A 216 7.36 -8.75 -12.25
CA LEU A 216 7.66 -9.20 -13.60
C LEU A 216 6.39 -9.61 -14.34
N GLY A 217 6.29 -9.18 -15.60
CA GLY A 217 5.21 -9.57 -16.48
C GLY A 217 5.71 -9.95 -17.87
N LEU A 218 5.01 -10.86 -18.55
CA LEU A 218 5.37 -11.32 -19.89
C LEU A 218 4.26 -10.97 -20.88
N ALA A 219 4.57 -10.09 -21.85
CA ALA A 219 3.67 -9.78 -22.95
C ALA A 219 3.92 -10.74 -24.13
N LEU A 220 2.90 -11.48 -24.54
CA LEU A 220 2.89 -12.34 -25.71
C LEU A 220 1.87 -11.86 -26.73
N ALA A 221 2.31 -11.51 -27.97
CA ALA A 221 1.46 -11.02 -29.01
C ALA A 221 1.78 -11.69 -30.35
N GLY A 222 0.96 -12.64 -30.76
CA GLY A 222 1.33 -13.61 -31.80
C GLY A 222 2.62 -14.32 -31.42
N ASP A 223 3.64 -14.24 -32.27
CA ASP A 223 4.96 -14.83 -32.04
C ASP A 223 5.94 -13.85 -31.37
N THR A 224 5.49 -12.67 -30.99
CA THR A 224 6.32 -11.62 -30.37
C THR A 224 6.20 -11.70 -28.87
N CYS A 225 7.36 -11.68 -28.19
CA CYS A 225 7.49 -11.65 -26.75
C CYS A 225 8.17 -10.35 -26.30
N GLN A 226 7.77 -9.82 -25.16
CA GLN A 226 8.44 -8.71 -24.46
C GLN A 226 8.32 -8.94 -22.96
N LEU A 227 9.45 -8.93 -22.25
CA LEU A 227 9.49 -8.98 -20.78
C LEU A 227 9.34 -7.56 -20.25
N ALA A 228 8.49 -7.39 -19.24
CA ALA A 228 8.28 -6.15 -18.51
C ALA A 228 8.67 -6.34 -17.04
N TYR A 229 9.41 -5.39 -16.52
CA TYR A 229 9.79 -5.25 -15.12
C TYR A 229 9.17 -3.96 -14.60
N PHE A 230 8.57 -4.00 -13.42
CA PHE A 230 7.91 -2.87 -12.79
C PHE A 230 8.48 -2.67 -11.40
N ASP A 231 8.84 -1.44 -11.06
CA ASP A 231 9.27 -1.02 -9.74
C ASP A 231 8.64 0.33 -9.34
N ARG A 232 9.11 0.90 -8.25
CA ARG A 232 8.59 2.17 -7.73
C ARG A 232 8.98 3.41 -8.55
N ALA A 233 9.95 3.29 -9.46
CA ALA A 233 10.36 4.36 -10.36
C ALA A 233 9.73 4.23 -11.77
N GLY A 234 9.03 3.14 -12.09
CA GLY A 234 8.37 2.98 -13.37
C GLY A 234 8.43 1.57 -13.93
N ARG A 235 8.48 1.47 -15.25
CA ARG A 235 8.61 0.19 -15.94
C ARG A 235 9.89 0.12 -16.76
N VAL A 236 10.45 -1.07 -16.86
CA VAL A 236 11.57 -1.40 -17.73
C VAL A 236 11.14 -2.49 -18.69
N LEU A 237 11.39 -2.30 -19.97
CA LEU A 237 11.01 -3.23 -21.02
C LEU A 237 12.25 -3.85 -21.66
N SER A 238 12.18 -5.14 -21.99
CA SER A 238 13.12 -5.75 -22.90
C SER A 238 12.85 -5.31 -24.35
N PRO A 239 13.80 -5.45 -25.27
CA PRO A 239 13.48 -5.45 -26.68
C PRO A 239 12.41 -6.49 -27.01
N LYS A 240 11.60 -6.21 -28.01
CA LYS A 240 10.67 -7.21 -28.56
C LYS A 240 11.46 -8.25 -29.32
N PHE A 241 11.14 -9.52 -29.10
CA PHE A 241 11.79 -10.62 -29.83
C PHE A 241 10.78 -11.66 -30.28
N ASN A 242 11.09 -12.39 -31.34
CA ASN A 242 10.27 -13.48 -31.82
C ASN A 242 10.63 -14.75 -31.05
N VAL A 243 9.64 -15.41 -30.43
CA VAL A 243 9.82 -16.59 -29.58
C VAL A 243 10.46 -17.76 -30.31
N HIS A 244 10.14 -17.90 -31.60
CA HIS A 244 10.67 -18.97 -32.46
C HIS A 244 12.12 -18.72 -32.89
N LYS A 245 12.44 -17.47 -33.24
CA LYS A 245 13.78 -17.09 -33.71
C LYS A 245 14.80 -16.94 -32.58
N HIS A 246 14.33 -16.72 -31.34
CA HIS A 246 15.16 -16.58 -30.15
C HIS A 246 14.78 -17.60 -29.06
N PRO A 247 14.83 -18.94 -29.38
CA PRO A 247 14.34 -19.97 -28.46
C PRO A 247 15.11 -20.03 -27.15
N VAL A 248 16.42 -19.79 -27.17
CA VAL A 248 17.26 -19.76 -25.94
C VAL A 248 16.85 -18.63 -25.02
N LEU A 249 16.59 -17.44 -25.58
CA LEU A 249 16.16 -16.26 -24.79
C LEU A 249 14.77 -16.47 -24.18
N PHE A 250 13.84 -17.04 -24.98
CA PHE A 250 12.51 -17.35 -24.52
C PHE A 250 12.52 -18.44 -23.42
N ALA A 251 13.26 -19.53 -23.63
CA ALA A 251 13.43 -20.59 -22.62
C ALA A 251 14.03 -20.04 -21.33
N ARG A 252 15.04 -19.13 -21.44
CA ARG A 252 15.65 -18.48 -20.29
C ARG A 252 14.64 -17.66 -19.49
N ALA A 253 13.83 -16.85 -20.14
CA ALA A 253 12.77 -16.06 -19.48
C ALA A 253 11.80 -16.96 -18.72
N ILE A 254 11.29 -18.03 -19.36
CA ILE A 254 10.34 -18.94 -18.72
C ILE A 254 10.99 -19.69 -17.55
N MET A 255 12.22 -20.18 -17.72
CA MET A 255 12.93 -20.87 -16.63
C MET A 255 13.25 -19.94 -15.47
N GLY A 256 13.72 -18.71 -15.74
CA GLY A 256 13.99 -17.73 -14.70
C GLY A 256 12.75 -17.46 -13.84
N LEU A 257 11.60 -17.31 -14.47
CA LEU A 257 10.32 -17.09 -13.77
C LEU A 257 9.88 -18.31 -12.95
N THR A 258 10.19 -19.54 -13.40
CA THR A 258 9.63 -20.74 -12.81
C THR A 258 10.55 -21.49 -11.85
N VAL A 259 11.89 -21.33 -11.99
CA VAL A 259 12.89 -22.14 -11.26
C VAL A 259 13.65 -21.33 -10.22
N LEU A 260 13.91 -20.05 -10.48
CA LEU A 260 14.71 -19.23 -9.56
C LEU A 260 13.95 -18.93 -8.27
N ASP A 261 14.73 -18.58 -7.22
CA ASP A 261 14.19 -18.12 -5.94
C ASP A 261 13.21 -16.95 -6.10
N LYS A 262 12.31 -16.79 -5.14
CA LYS A 262 11.30 -15.72 -5.12
C LYS A 262 11.91 -14.32 -5.15
N ALA A 263 13.11 -14.15 -4.60
CA ALA A 263 13.85 -12.89 -4.67
C ALA A 263 14.10 -12.43 -6.11
N PHE A 264 14.33 -13.37 -7.05
CA PHE A 264 14.45 -13.06 -8.48
C PHE A 264 13.14 -12.67 -9.14
N LEU A 265 12.02 -12.89 -8.46
CA LEU A 265 10.68 -12.50 -8.90
C LEU A 265 10.17 -11.23 -8.19
N GLY A 266 10.99 -10.65 -7.32
CA GLY A 266 10.71 -9.39 -6.66
C GLY A 266 10.06 -9.49 -5.30
N LEU A 267 10.10 -10.66 -4.63
CA LEU A 267 9.73 -10.75 -3.23
C LEU A 267 10.94 -10.40 -2.35
N ASP A 268 10.70 -9.75 -1.24
CA ASP A 268 11.73 -9.35 -0.29
C ASP A 268 12.37 -10.59 0.35
N PRO A 269 13.66 -10.88 0.09
CA PRO A 269 14.32 -12.07 0.64
C PRO A 269 14.64 -11.97 2.13
N THR A 270 14.55 -10.79 2.73
CA THR A 270 14.78 -10.59 4.17
C THR A 270 13.58 -11.06 4.99
N ILE A 271 12.40 -11.24 4.35
CA ILE A 271 11.22 -11.77 5.01
C ILE A 271 11.17 -13.28 4.84
N THR A 272 11.29 -13.99 5.95
CA THR A 272 11.27 -15.44 6.02
C THR A 272 9.94 -15.96 6.57
N LEU A 273 9.51 -17.13 6.09
CA LEU A 273 8.31 -17.80 6.56
C LEU A 273 8.70 -19.07 7.34
N ARG A 274 8.30 -19.17 8.60
CA ARG A 274 8.54 -20.31 9.46
C ARG A 274 7.25 -20.67 10.23
N GLU A 275 6.79 -21.91 10.08
CA GLU A 275 5.57 -22.40 10.76
C GLU A 275 4.34 -21.51 10.53
N GLY A 276 4.21 -20.94 9.33
CA GLY A 276 3.09 -20.04 8.99
C GLY A 276 3.22 -18.62 9.53
N ARG A 277 4.31 -18.28 10.23
CA ARG A 277 4.61 -16.95 10.75
C ARG A 277 5.72 -16.30 9.94
N ARG A 278 5.62 -14.99 9.77
CA ARG A 278 6.58 -14.19 9.00
C ARG A 278 7.55 -13.50 9.93
N PHE A 279 8.82 -13.55 9.58
CA PHE A 279 9.90 -12.92 10.33
C PHE A 279 10.75 -12.07 9.41
N LEU A 280 11.26 -10.97 9.93
CA LEU A 280 12.28 -10.18 9.26
C LEU A 280 13.40 -9.82 10.24
N GLU A 281 14.59 -9.55 9.71
CA GLU A 281 15.77 -9.18 10.48
C GLU A 281 16.18 -7.74 10.14
N VAL A 282 16.45 -6.94 11.17
CA VAL A 282 16.98 -5.57 11.07
C VAL A 282 18.12 -5.45 12.07
N ASN A 283 19.30 -5.03 11.62
CA ASN A 283 20.48 -4.90 12.48
C ASN A 283 20.77 -6.14 13.36
N GLN A 284 20.62 -7.35 12.79
CA GLN A 284 20.80 -8.65 13.46
C GLN A 284 19.76 -8.94 14.56
N GLN A 285 18.73 -8.09 14.70
CA GLN A 285 17.57 -8.34 15.56
C GLN A 285 16.43 -8.89 14.71
N GLU A 286 15.86 -10.02 15.16
CA GLU A 286 14.71 -10.64 14.52
C GLU A 286 13.39 -10.06 15.06
N TYR A 287 12.42 -9.88 14.16
CA TYR A 287 11.09 -9.39 14.43
C TYR A 287 10.04 -10.29 13.79
N GLU A 288 9.03 -10.71 14.53
CA GLU A 288 7.85 -11.41 14.00
C GLU A 288 6.83 -10.39 13.46
N ILE A 289 6.45 -10.53 12.20
CA ILE A 289 5.42 -9.68 11.59
C ILE A 289 4.05 -10.15 12.07
N MET A 290 3.39 -9.35 12.91
CA MET A 290 2.08 -9.65 13.47
C MET A 290 0.96 -9.27 12.51
N GLU A 291 1.07 -8.09 11.88
CA GLU A 291 0.10 -7.58 10.91
C GLU A 291 0.70 -6.52 10.00
N THR A 292 0.10 -6.35 8.82
CA THR A 292 0.40 -5.25 7.92
C THR A 292 -0.54 -4.09 8.23
N ILE A 293 -0.01 -2.99 8.78
CA ILE A 293 -0.81 -1.83 9.22
C ILE A 293 -0.98 -0.77 8.14
N HIS A 294 -0.08 -0.74 7.15
CA HIS A 294 -0.19 0.18 6.02
C HIS A 294 0.47 -0.38 4.75
N ILE A 295 -0.20 -0.21 3.61
CA ILE A 295 0.37 -0.41 2.27
C ILE A 295 -0.01 0.80 1.40
N LYS A 296 0.99 1.49 0.87
CA LYS A 296 0.73 2.50 -0.16
C LYS A 296 0.34 1.82 -1.47
N THR A 297 -0.91 1.99 -1.88
CA THR A 297 -1.46 1.35 -3.08
C THR A 297 -0.93 1.92 -4.40
N ALA A 298 -0.38 3.13 -4.41
CA ALA A 298 0.25 3.72 -5.59
C ALA A 298 1.46 2.88 -6.04
N MET A 299 1.53 2.57 -7.33
CA MET A 299 2.65 1.80 -7.89
C MET A 299 3.95 2.59 -7.88
N LEU A 300 3.90 3.88 -8.21
CA LEU A 300 5.07 4.77 -8.30
C LEU A 300 5.27 5.58 -7.03
N GLY A 301 6.52 5.98 -6.77
CA GLY A 301 6.94 6.82 -5.66
C GLY A 301 7.34 6.01 -4.43
N ARG A 302 7.18 6.57 -3.25
CA ARG A 302 7.72 6.07 -1.97
C ARG A 302 7.32 4.62 -1.61
N GLY A 303 6.19 4.11 -2.10
CA GLY A 303 5.75 2.73 -1.91
C GLY A 303 5.79 2.23 -0.46
N THR A 304 5.47 3.11 0.49
CA THR A 304 5.55 2.87 1.94
C THR A 304 4.74 1.64 2.34
N VAL A 305 5.36 0.77 3.13
CA VAL A 305 4.71 -0.35 3.81
C VAL A 305 5.10 -0.31 5.28
N CYS A 306 4.12 -0.48 6.17
CA CYS A 306 4.37 -0.55 7.60
C CYS A 306 3.78 -1.84 8.17
N TRP A 307 4.55 -2.51 9.00
CA TRP A 307 4.14 -3.70 9.74
C TRP A 307 4.18 -3.42 11.25
N ARG A 308 3.19 -3.95 11.98
CA ARG A 308 3.34 -4.17 13.41
C ARG A 308 4.13 -5.44 13.60
N CYS A 309 5.22 -5.34 14.32
CA CYS A 309 6.13 -6.45 14.56
C CYS A 309 6.33 -6.64 16.06
N ARG A 310 6.54 -7.89 16.47
CA ARG A 310 6.93 -8.21 17.83
C ARG A 310 8.37 -8.63 17.87
N CYS A 311 9.12 -8.07 18.79
CA CYS A 311 10.49 -8.47 19.02
C CYS A 311 10.52 -9.61 20.05
N PRO A 312 11.00 -10.83 19.70
CA PRO A 312 11.01 -11.96 20.63
C PRO A 312 11.95 -11.78 21.84
N SER A 313 12.88 -10.83 21.79
CA SER A 313 13.87 -10.61 22.85
C SER A 313 13.30 -9.82 24.05
N ASP A 314 12.33 -8.96 23.85
CA ASP A 314 11.73 -8.08 24.88
C ASP A 314 10.20 -8.14 24.93
N ASP A 315 9.57 -8.90 24.00
CA ASP A 315 8.12 -9.04 23.85
C ASP A 315 7.39 -7.70 23.57
N ALA A 316 8.13 -6.69 23.09
CA ALA A 316 7.57 -5.38 22.74
C ALA A 316 7.09 -5.33 21.28
N ASP A 317 6.10 -4.47 21.05
CA ASP A 317 5.56 -4.20 19.71
C ASP A 317 6.22 -2.97 19.08
N TYR A 318 6.73 -3.15 17.87
CA TYR A 318 7.39 -2.15 17.05
C TYR A 318 6.63 -1.90 15.76
N VAL A 319 6.91 -0.77 15.11
CA VAL A 319 6.51 -0.53 13.73
C VAL A 319 7.75 -0.62 12.84
N ILE A 320 7.73 -1.51 11.85
CA ILE A 320 8.78 -1.55 10.84
C ILE A 320 8.24 -0.95 9.54
N LYS A 321 8.89 0.13 9.11
CA LYS A 321 8.52 0.92 7.91
C LYS A 321 9.53 0.69 6.80
N ASN A 322 9.08 0.14 5.66
CA ASN A 322 9.84 0.15 4.41
C ASN A 322 9.40 1.34 3.56
N VAL A 323 10.36 2.04 2.98
CA VAL A 323 10.09 3.20 2.12
C VAL A 323 11.16 3.33 1.04
N TRP A 324 10.73 3.68 -0.18
CA TRP A 324 11.63 4.04 -1.27
C TRP A 324 11.82 5.56 -1.25
N VAL A 325 13.08 6.00 -1.21
CA VAL A 325 13.46 7.42 -1.17
C VAL A 325 14.43 7.73 -2.31
N GLU A 326 14.53 8.98 -2.74
CA GLU A 326 15.55 9.38 -3.71
C GLU A 326 16.93 9.19 -3.07
N GLU A 327 17.88 8.63 -3.83
CA GLU A 327 19.22 8.31 -3.32
C GLU A 327 19.92 9.52 -2.71
N LYS A 328 19.71 10.71 -3.25
CA LYS A 328 20.25 11.98 -2.72
C LYS A 328 19.55 12.47 -1.45
N GLU A 329 18.37 11.93 -1.11
CA GLU A 329 17.55 12.28 0.05
C GLU A 329 17.46 11.11 1.05
N GLU A 330 18.35 10.11 0.91
CA GLU A 330 18.24 8.85 1.65
C GLU A 330 18.31 9.01 3.18
N HIS A 331 19.00 10.03 3.67
CA HIS A 331 19.21 10.24 5.11
C HIS A 331 18.21 11.22 5.74
N GLU A 332 17.49 12.02 4.95
CA GLU A 332 16.72 13.16 5.43
C GLU A 332 15.62 12.80 6.42
N GLU A 333 14.82 11.75 6.15
CA GLU A 333 13.74 11.33 7.05
C GLU A 333 14.31 10.75 8.37
N GLY A 334 15.36 9.94 8.30
CA GLY A 334 16.01 9.37 9.48
C GLY A 334 16.66 10.43 10.36
N GLU A 335 17.37 11.39 9.77
CA GLU A 335 17.98 12.51 10.48
C GLU A 335 16.92 13.41 11.14
N LEU A 336 15.81 13.68 10.45
CA LEU A 336 14.69 14.42 10.99
C LEU A 336 14.04 13.68 12.17
N LEU A 337 13.85 12.38 12.07
CA LEU A 337 13.30 11.56 13.16
C LEU A 337 14.23 11.55 14.37
N MET A 338 15.55 11.42 14.18
CA MET A 338 16.54 11.55 15.25
C MET A 338 16.51 12.93 15.91
N HIS A 339 16.15 13.97 15.17
CA HIS A 339 15.98 15.32 15.73
C HIS A 339 14.66 15.42 16.51
N VAL A 340 13.55 14.99 15.92
CA VAL A 340 12.20 15.10 16.50
C VAL A 340 12.03 14.24 17.75
N GLN A 341 12.64 13.05 17.83
CA GLN A 341 12.55 12.15 19.00
C GLN A 341 13.13 12.76 20.30
N GLN A 342 13.84 13.87 20.25
CA GLN A 342 14.33 14.56 21.45
C GLN A 342 13.19 15.12 22.29
N VAL A 343 12.04 15.41 21.68
CA VAL A 343 10.87 16.01 22.31
C VAL A 343 9.56 15.26 22.03
N ALA A 344 9.52 14.48 20.95
CA ALA A 344 8.36 13.67 20.56
C ALA A 344 8.35 12.30 21.29
N GLU A 345 7.19 11.64 21.24
CA GLU A 345 7.01 10.28 21.78
C GLU A 345 7.56 9.21 20.81
N LEU A 346 7.53 9.48 19.50
CA LEU A 346 8.04 8.55 18.47
C LEU A 346 9.57 8.47 18.52
N ARG A 347 10.10 7.25 18.55
CA ARG A 347 11.54 6.95 18.56
C ARG A 347 11.94 6.15 17.34
N LEU A 348 13.12 6.43 16.82
CA LEU A 348 13.79 5.69 15.76
C LEU A 348 14.84 4.76 16.40
N GLU A 349 14.56 3.45 16.43
CA GLU A 349 15.46 2.44 16.99
C GLU A 349 16.51 1.95 15.99
N ALA A 350 16.14 1.90 14.72
CA ALA A 350 17.05 1.53 13.64
C ALA A 350 16.63 2.17 12.31
N ASP A 351 17.61 2.46 11.47
CA ASP A 351 17.45 2.95 10.12
C ASP A 351 18.56 2.40 9.22
N GLU A 352 18.18 1.57 8.25
CA GLU A 352 19.13 0.88 7.39
C GLU A 352 18.71 0.84 5.92
N LEU A 353 19.67 0.67 5.02
CA LEU A 353 19.40 0.29 3.65
C LEU A 353 19.09 -1.21 3.57
N VAL A 354 18.02 -1.57 2.86
CA VAL A 354 17.71 -2.99 2.64
C VAL A 354 18.65 -3.55 1.59
N LEU A 355 19.49 -4.52 2.02
CA LEU A 355 20.51 -5.10 1.16
C LEU A 355 19.99 -6.31 0.39
N ARG A 356 20.50 -6.46 -0.79
CA ARG A 356 20.35 -7.65 -1.64
C ARG A 356 21.25 -8.79 -1.13
N PRO A 357 21.03 -10.02 -1.60
CA PRO A 357 21.92 -11.15 -1.25
C PRO A 357 23.39 -10.97 -1.65
N ASP A 358 23.70 -10.05 -2.58
CA ASP A 358 25.06 -9.71 -3.00
C ASP A 358 25.70 -8.59 -2.15
N GLY A 359 25.02 -8.08 -1.13
CA GLY A 359 25.47 -7.04 -0.22
C GLY A 359 25.23 -5.61 -0.70
N GLU A 360 24.75 -5.42 -1.92
CA GLU A 360 24.43 -4.11 -2.47
C GLU A 360 23.00 -3.69 -2.11
N PRO A 361 22.70 -2.38 -1.96
CA PRO A 361 21.36 -1.92 -1.67
C PRO A 361 20.37 -2.22 -2.81
N TYR A 362 19.10 -2.37 -2.45
CA TYR A 362 18.02 -2.39 -3.44
C TYR A 362 17.81 -0.98 -3.99
N THR A 363 18.14 -0.79 -5.29
CA THR A 363 17.93 0.47 -6.01
C THR A 363 17.13 0.25 -7.29
N THR A 364 16.43 1.29 -7.74
CA THR A 364 15.73 1.27 -9.04
C THR A 364 16.69 1.51 -10.21
N THR A 365 17.87 2.07 -9.95
CA THR A 365 18.90 2.43 -10.95
C THR A 365 19.53 1.21 -11.58
N ARG A 366 19.86 0.21 -10.79
CA ARG A 366 20.62 -0.98 -11.20
C ARG A 366 20.09 -1.67 -12.47
N VAL A 367 18.78 -1.91 -12.55
CA VAL A 367 18.17 -2.56 -13.73
C VAL A 367 18.22 -1.66 -14.95
N ARG A 368 18.23 -0.34 -14.74
CA ARG A 368 18.25 0.69 -15.80
C ARG A 368 19.65 0.97 -16.32
N GLU A 369 20.66 0.71 -15.55
CA GLU A 369 22.08 0.96 -15.91
C GLU A 369 22.79 -0.25 -16.51
N SER A 370 22.13 -1.38 -16.65
CA SER A 370 22.77 -2.59 -17.19
C SER A 370 23.36 -2.36 -18.58
N HIS A 371 24.67 -2.60 -18.70
CA HIS A 371 25.48 -2.34 -19.90
C HIS A 371 26.03 -3.63 -20.56
N GLU A 372 25.61 -4.81 -20.11
CA GLU A 372 26.06 -6.05 -20.75
C GLU A 372 25.70 -6.08 -22.24
N GLY A 373 26.67 -6.36 -23.09
CA GLY A 373 26.50 -6.43 -24.54
C GLY A 373 26.71 -5.13 -25.34
N GLY A 374 27.21 -4.05 -24.71
CA GLY A 374 27.66 -2.83 -25.39
C GLY A 374 26.57 -1.91 -25.94
N LYS A 375 25.29 -2.23 -25.71
CA LYS A 375 24.15 -1.35 -26.05
C LYS A 375 23.70 -0.62 -24.79
N ARG A 376 23.65 0.71 -24.86
CA ARG A 376 23.15 1.53 -23.77
C ARG A 376 21.65 1.41 -23.60
N PRO A 377 21.14 1.36 -22.36
CA PRO A 377 19.72 1.49 -22.04
C PRO A 377 19.18 2.85 -22.53
N ILE A 378 17.90 2.87 -22.89
CA ILE A 378 17.16 4.11 -23.14
C ILE A 378 16.35 4.40 -21.89
N VAL A 379 16.87 5.30 -21.05
CA VAL A 379 16.25 5.70 -19.78
C VAL A 379 15.95 7.19 -19.83
N PRO A 380 14.69 7.60 -19.61
CA PRO A 380 14.34 9.01 -19.46
C PRO A 380 15.04 9.61 -18.22
N TYR A 381 15.61 10.80 -18.36
CA TYR A 381 16.40 11.47 -17.33
C TYR A 381 15.59 11.93 -16.11
N TRP A 382 14.26 11.94 -16.22
CA TRP A 382 13.35 12.31 -15.12
C TRP A 382 12.88 11.13 -14.27
N ILE A 383 13.35 9.91 -14.55
CA ILE A 383 13.04 8.76 -13.70
C ILE A 383 13.89 8.89 -12.44
N PRO A 384 13.26 8.87 -11.24
CA PRO A 384 14.00 9.01 -10.00
C PRO A 384 14.86 7.78 -9.71
N ASP A 385 16.01 8.02 -9.14
CA ASP A 385 16.89 6.98 -8.59
C ASP A 385 16.46 6.75 -7.13
N LEU A 386 15.74 5.64 -6.89
CA LEU A 386 15.21 5.31 -5.58
C LEU A 386 16.02 4.19 -4.94
N VAL A 387 16.22 4.32 -3.63
CA VAL A 387 16.82 3.31 -2.76
C VAL A 387 15.82 2.88 -1.68
N LEU A 388 15.85 1.60 -1.28
CA LEU A 388 14.95 1.06 -0.27
C LEU A 388 15.55 1.20 1.12
N ARG A 389 14.86 1.93 2.00
CA ARG A 389 15.18 2.07 3.41
C ARG A 389 14.20 1.32 4.28
N ARG A 390 14.69 0.88 5.44
CA ARG A 390 13.92 0.22 6.48
C ARG A 390 14.19 0.88 7.82
N MET A 391 13.13 1.33 8.49
CA MET A 391 13.19 1.95 9.80
C MET A 391 12.42 1.11 10.82
N VAL A 392 12.96 1.00 12.04
CA VAL A 392 12.29 0.42 13.20
C VAL A 392 11.89 1.57 14.11
N LEU A 393 10.61 1.65 14.42
CA LEU A 393 10.00 2.75 15.17
C LEU A 393 9.26 2.20 16.38
N GLU A 394 9.30 2.94 17.50
CA GLU A 394 8.53 2.70 18.72
C GLU A 394 7.95 4.00 19.30
N PRO A 395 6.89 3.92 20.14
CA PRO A 395 6.08 2.75 20.43
C PRO A 395 5.14 2.40 19.25
N TYR A 396 4.68 1.15 19.18
CA TYR A 396 3.51 0.85 18.37
C TYR A 396 2.29 1.59 18.92
N ALA A 397 1.59 2.31 18.06
CA ALA A 397 0.40 3.07 18.41
C ALA A 397 -0.78 2.74 17.51
N ARG A 398 -1.98 2.61 18.11
CA ARG A 398 -3.23 2.27 17.44
C ARG A 398 -3.77 3.47 16.64
N PRO A 399 -4.61 3.23 15.63
CA PRO A 399 -5.29 4.32 14.92
C PRO A 399 -6.09 5.23 15.87
N LEU A 400 -6.10 6.54 15.61
CA LEU A 400 -6.94 7.49 16.34
C LEU A 400 -8.42 7.07 16.35
N ARG A 401 -8.90 6.46 15.26
CA ARG A 401 -10.29 5.97 15.11
C ARG A 401 -10.67 4.87 16.09
N ASP A 402 -9.69 4.24 16.76
CA ASP A 402 -9.92 3.22 17.80
C ASP A 402 -10.24 3.83 19.17
N PHE A 403 -10.58 5.12 19.25
CA PHE A 403 -11.01 5.78 20.48
C PHE A 403 -12.17 5.01 21.14
N SER A 404 -12.21 5.01 22.47
CA SER A 404 -13.24 4.31 23.25
C SER A 404 -14.42 5.20 23.66
N SER A 405 -14.21 6.52 23.65
CA SER A 405 -15.23 7.54 23.95
C SER A 405 -14.92 8.85 23.24
N LYS A 406 -15.91 9.73 23.15
CA LYS A 406 -15.70 11.09 22.59
C LYS A 406 -14.74 11.92 23.42
N GLU A 407 -14.73 11.71 24.74
CA GLU A 407 -13.80 12.35 25.66
C GLU A 407 -12.38 11.92 25.33
N GLU A 408 -12.14 10.62 25.18
CA GLU A 408 -10.82 10.10 24.80
C GLU A 408 -10.38 10.60 23.42
N LEU A 409 -11.29 10.67 22.43
CA LEU A 409 -10.98 11.24 21.11
C LEU A 409 -10.42 12.67 21.25
N LEU A 410 -11.08 13.52 22.05
CA LEU A 410 -10.62 14.88 22.28
C LEU A 410 -9.31 14.93 23.10
N GLU A 411 -9.12 14.04 24.07
CA GLU A 411 -7.88 13.92 24.86
C GLU A 411 -6.69 13.48 23.98
N LEU A 412 -6.88 12.47 23.12
CA LEU A 412 -5.86 12.02 22.17
C LEU A 412 -5.44 13.13 21.20
N MET A 413 -6.40 13.88 20.67
CA MET A 413 -6.11 15.04 19.80
C MET A 413 -5.39 16.15 20.56
N LEU A 414 -5.78 16.41 21.81
CA LEU A 414 -5.12 17.39 22.67
C LEU A 414 -3.68 17.00 23.00
N ASP A 415 -3.42 15.70 23.26
CA ASP A 415 -2.05 15.23 23.54
C ASP A 415 -1.17 15.37 22.28
N ALA A 416 -1.68 15.00 21.09
CA ALA A 416 -0.98 15.21 19.82
C ALA A 416 -0.72 16.71 19.53
N LEU A 417 -1.64 17.60 19.91
CA LEU A 417 -1.46 19.04 19.76
C LEU A 417 -0.40 19.60 20.70
N LYS A 418 -0.29 19.08 21.95
CA LYS A 418 0.79 19.42 22.88
C LYS A 418 2.16 18.96 22.36
N GLU A 419 2.21 17.77 21.77
CA GLU A 419 3.43 17.27 21.14
C GLU A 419 3.82 18.16 19.95
N HIS A 420 2.84 18.56 19.11
CA HIS A 420 3.05 19.51 18.02
C HIS A 420 3.59 20.85 18.52
N GLU A 421 3.08 21.37 19.66
CA GLU A 421 3.59 22.60 20.30
C GLU A 421 5.07 22.45 20.66
N LYS A 422 5.45 21.38 21.35
CA LYS A 422 6.84 21.13 21.75
C LYS A 422 7.79 21.03 20.55
N ILE A 423 7.38 20.29 19.52
CA ILE A 423 8.17 20.13 18.29
C ILE A 423 8.37 21.49 17.62
N TYR A 424 7.31 22.32 17.57
CA TYR A 424 7.38 23.63 16.98
C TYR A 424 8.24 24.61 17.80
N GLU A 425 8.03 24.69 19.12
CA GLU A 425 8.72 25.63 20.00
C GLU A 425 10.20 25.28 20.19
N ASP A 426 10.51 24.00 20.40
CA ASP A 426 11.85 23.53 20.74
C ASP A 426 12.72 23.28 19.49
N LEU A 427 12.13 22.81 18.39
CA LEU A 427 12.88 22.36 17.21
C LEU A 427 12.61 23.20 15.95
N HIS A 428 11.64 24.11 15.99
CA HIS A 428 11.22 24.91 14.85
C HIS A 428 10.77 24.08 13.64
N VAL A 429 10.10 22.94 13.89
CA VAL A 429 9.58 22.03 12.90
C VAL A 429 8.06 22.00 13.00
N LEU A 430 7.39 22.05 11.85
CA LEU A 430 5.95 21.85 11.67
C LEU A 430 5.74 20.49 11.02
N HIS A 431 4.66 19.81 11.38
CA HIS A 431 4.40 18.46 10.88
C HIS A 431 4.08 18.42 9.38
N GLY A 432 3.32 19.39 8.88
CA GLY A 432 3.01 19.54 7.46
C GLY A 432 2.06 18.49 6.86
N ASN A 433 1.67 17.46 7.62
CA ASN A 433 0.80 16.38 7.14
C ASN A 433 -0.09 15.79 8.24
N ILE A 434 -0.70 16.65 9.05
CA ILE A 434 -1.66 16.21 10.06
C ILE A 434 -2.88 15.58 9.38
N ASN A 435 -3.17 14.33 9.71
CA ASN A 435 -4.33 13.56 9.23
C ASN A 435 -4.68 12.45 10.24
N ASP A 436 -5.77 11.75 10.04
CA ASP A 436 -6.26 10.72 10.97
C ASP A 436 -5.42 9.42 10.99
N ASP A 437 -4.54 9.24 10.00
CA ASP A 437 -3.56 8.15 9.99
C ASP A 437 -2.25 8.55 10.71
N ASN A 438 -1.96 9.85 10.87
CA ASN A 438 -0.73 10.35 11.47
C ASN A 438 -0.90 10.79 12.93
N ILE A 439 -2.13 10.83 13.44
CA ILE A 439 -2.42 10.92 14.88
C ILE A 439 -2.71 9.51 15.38
N ARG A 440 -1.93 9.04 16.34
CA ARG A 440 -2.04 7.68 16.87
C ARG A 440 -2.23 7.69 18.39
N ALA A 441 -2.70 6.57 18.92
CA ALA A 441 -2.92 6.38 20.35
C ALA A 441 -2.04 5.24 20.87
N PHE A 442 -1.12 5.53 21.79
CA PHE A 442 -0.29 4.52 22.47
C PHE A 442 -0.69 4.36 23.94
N ASP A 443 -0.43 3.18 24.49
CA ASP A 443 -0.69 2.88 25.89
C ASP A 443 0.43 3.48 26.74
N ASP A 444 0.14 4.54 27.54
CA ASP A 444 1.10 5.15 28.44
C ASP A 444 1.10 4.41 29.81
N PRO A 445 2.16 3.67 30.14
CA PRO A 445 2.20 2.89 31.37
C PRO A 445 2.27 3.76 32.63
N VAL A 446 2.78 4.99 32.52
CA VAL A 446 2.91 5.93 33.66
C VAL A 446 1.56 6.53 34.01
N LEU A 447 0.81 6.98 32.99
CA LEU A 447 -0.49 7.58 33.19
C LEU A 447 -1.63 6.57 33.27
N SER A 448 -1.36 5.30 32.96
CA SER A 448 -2.37 4.22 32.91
C SER A 448 -3.56 4.57 32.01
N ARG A 449 -3.31 5.32 30.94
CA ARG A 449 -4.27 5.69 29.88
C ARG A 449 -3.58 5.72 28.53
N ARG A 450 -4.38 5.72 27.48
CA ARG A 450 -3.84 6.01 26.15
C ARG A 450 -3.54 7.50 25.99
N ARG A 451 -2.47 7.78 25.28
CA ARG A 451 -2.06 9.15 24.89
C ARG A 451 -2.00 9.28 23.37
N GLY A 452 -2.32 10.47 22.89
CA GLY A 452 -2.12 10.83 21.49
C GLY A 452 -0.67 11.14 21.19
N MET A 453 -0.21 10.74 19.99
CA MET A 453 1.12 11.05 19.47
C MET A 453 1.07 11.30 17.97
N LEU A 454 2.08 11.97 17.45
CA LEU A 454 2.28 12.22 16.02
C LEU A 454 3.28 11.23 15.42
N ILE A 455 3.01 10.80 14.19
CA ILE A 455 3.89 9.92 13.42
C ILE A 455 4.03 10.44 11.98
N ASP A 456 5.03 9.93 11.24
CA ASP A 456 5.26 10.20 9.82
C ASP A 456 5.59 11.66 9.49
N PHE A 457 6.78 12.08 9.90
CA PHE A 457 7.34 13.42 9.67
C PHE A 457 7.93 13.60 8.27
N ALA A 458 7.68 12.70 7.33
CA ALA A 458 8.22 12.74 5.97
C ALA A 458 7.89 14.02 5.18
N ASN A 459 6.84 14.74 5.57
CA ASN A 459 6.42 16.00 4.96
C ASN A 459 6.63 17.21 5.89
N ALA A 460 7.44 17.06 6.93
CA ALA A 460 7.67 18.14 7.87
C ALA A 460 8.36 19.35 7.20
N VAL A 461 8.07 20.54 7.72
CA VAL A 461 8.61 21.80 7.22
C VAL A 461 9.26 22.58 8.35
N THR A 462 10.35 23.29 8.06
CA THR A 462 10.96 24.22 9.02
C THR A 462 10.15 25.52 9.13
N VAL A 463 10.33 26.27 10.20
CA VAL A 463 9.67 27.58 10.42
C VAL A 463 9.92 28.58 9.28
N SER A 464 11.02 28.41 8.53
CA SER A 464 11.31 29.20 7.34
C SER A 464 10.42 28.87 6.13
N GLY A 465 9.50 27.90 6.26
CA GLY A 465 8.62 27.45 5.17
C GLY A 465 9.32 26.61 4.12
N GLN A 466 10.61 26.30 4.29
CA GLN A 466 11.31 25.34 3.44
C GLN A 466 11.00 23.92 3.92
N PRO A 467 10.81 22.95 3.01
CA PRO A 467 10.68 21.55 3.41
C PRO A 467 11.90 21.14 4.24
N ALA A 468 11.68 20.50 5.39
CA ALA A 468 12.75 19.97 6.22
C ALA A 468 13.42 18.74 5.56
N THR A 469 12.71 18.09 4.68
CA THR A 469 13.18 16.97 3.84
C THR A 469 13.12 17.46 2.40
N GLY A 470 14.15 17.63 1.65
CA GLY A 470 14.29 18.19 0.29
C GLY A 470 13.17 17.97 -0.76
N ALA A 471 12.00 17.53 -0.33
CA ALA A 471 10.78 17.30 -1.14
C ALA A 471 10.14 18.64 -1.61
N ALA A 472 10.92 19.52 -2.19
CA ALA A 472 10.54 20.89 -2.60
C ALA A 472 9.40 20.98 -3.64
N ASN A 473 8.77 19.86 -4.05
CA ASN A 473 7.77 19.84 -5.13
C ASN A 473 6.46 19.10 -4.83
N GLU A 474 6.29 18.48 -3.67
CA GLU A 474 5.00 17.88 -3.30
C GLU A 474 4.20 18.89 -2.46
N ALA A 475 2.92 19.04 -2.77
CA ALA A 475 2.03 19.90 -2.01
C ALA A 475 1.98 19.41 -0.56
N VAL A 476 2.30 20.30 0.39
CA VAL A 476 2.21 20.03 1.83
C VAL A 476 0.78 19.62 2.19
N GLY A 477 0.64 18.50 2.92
CA GLY A 477 -0.64 17.98 3.38
C GLY A 477 -1.26 16.92 2.47
N THR A 478 -2.11 16.11 3.05
CA THR A 478 -2.88 15.05 2.39
C THR A 478 -4.34 15.45 2.29
N SER A 479 -4.89 15.44 1.06
CA SER A 479 -6.34 15.62 0.89
C SER A 479 -7.10 14.48 1.59
N PRO A 480 -8.15 14.76 2.38
CA PRO A 480 -8.92 16.02 2.50
C PRO A 480 -8.45 16.99 3.60
N PHE A 481 -7.33 16.73 4.27
CA PHE A 481 -6.88 17.46 5.48
C PHE A 481 -6.09 18.74 5.17
N THR A 482 -5.59 18.92 3.96
CA THR A 482 -4.80 20.07 3.55
C THR A 482 -5.55 21.40 3.79
N ALA A 483 -4.90 22.39 4.39
CA ALA A 483 -5.45 23.70 4.69
C ALA A 483 -5.95 24.43 3.42
N CYS A 484 -6.97 25.28 3.56
CA CYS A 484 -7.58 25.99 2.44
C CYS A 484 -6.57 26.89 1.70
N ASP A 485 -5.77 27.64 2.42
CA ASP A 485 -4.79 28.56 1.83
C ASP A 485 -3.72 27.80 1.02
N VAL A 486 -3.29 26.65 1.52
CA VAL A 486 -2.33 25.76 0.83
C VAL A 486 -2.94 25.19 -0.45
N LEU A 487 -4.22 24.83 -0.45
CA LEU A 487 -4.92 24.35 -1.67
C LEU A 487 -5.13 25.46 -2.70
N LEU A 488 -5.42 26.69 -2.24
CA LEU A 488 -5.71 27.82 -3.12
C LEU A 488 -4.44 28.44 -3.74
N CYS A 489 -3.37 28.53 -2.95
CA CYS A 489 -2.15 29.23 -3.33
C CYS A 489 -0.87 28.46 -2.96
N PRO A 490 -0.67 27.20 -3.37
CA PRO A 490 0.36 26.30 -2.85
C PRO A 490 1.81 26.82 -2.98
N ARG A 491 2.06 27.77 -3.88
CA ARG A 491 3.40 28.32 -4.13
C ARG A 491 3.64 29.69 -3.45
N GLN A 492 2.64 30.24 -2.77
CA GLN A 492 2.68 31.60 -2.22
C GLN A 492 2.43 31.63 -0.71
N VAL A 493 2.10 30.49 -0.12
CA VAL A 493 1.80 30.38 1.31
C VAL A 493 3.07 30.12 2.08
N GLU A 494 3.39 31.00 3.01
CA GLU A 494 4.35 30.72 4.07
C GLU A 494 3.66 29.77 5.07
N TYR A 495 4.16 28.53 5.18
CA TYR A 495 3.54 27.52 6.01
C TYR A 495 3.78 27.84 7.50
N GLY A 496 2.71 27.87 8.28
CA GLY A 496 2.76 28.17 9.70
C GLY A 496 1.88 27.21 10.51
N PRO A 497 1.96 27.24 11.87
CA PRO A 497 1.24 26.31 12.75
C PRO A 497 -0.28 26.30 12.50
N TRP A 498 -0.84 27.43 12.09
CA TRP A 498 -2.29 27.53 11.82
C TRP A 498 -2.78 26.66 10.67
N HIS A 499 -1.91 26.23 9.75
CA HIS A 499 -2.25 25.27 8.70
C HIS A 499 -2.38 23.86 9.26
N ASP A 500 -1.50 23.48 10.19
CA ASP A 500 -1.63 22.21 10.92
C ASP A 500 -2.85 22.22 11.86
N PHE A 501 -3.17 23.37 12.53
CA PHE A 501 -4.40 23.49 13.32
C PHE A 501 -5.67 23.31 12.47
N GLU A 502 -5.68 23.86 11.26
CA GLU A 502 -6.76 23.64 10.30
C GLU A 502 -6.89 22.15 9.94
N SER A 503 -5.76 21.46 9.79
CA SER A 503 -5.74 20.02 9.56
C SER A 503 -6.26 19.21 10.75
N PHE A 504 -5.93 19.58 12.00
CA PHE A 504 -6.52 18.99 13.21
C PHE A 504 -8.06 19.16 13.24
N LEU A 505 -8.57 20.35 12.90
CA LEU A 505 -10.01 20.57 12.78
C LEU A 505 -10.63 19.62 11.76
N TYR A 506 -10.00 19.43 10.60
CA TYR A 506 -10.50 18.51 9.56
C TYR A 506 -10.46 17.06 9.98
N VAL A 507 -9.46 16.62 10.74
CA VAL A 507 -9.41 15.28 11.33
C VAL A 507 -10.65 15.04 12.19
N LEU A 508 -10.97 15.96 13.11
CA LEU A 508 -12.15 15.84 13.96
C LEU A 508 -13.43 15.76 13.11
N MET A 509 -13.59 16.66 12.14
CA MET A 509 -14.77 16.71 11.28
C MET A 509 -14.97 15.43 10.47
N ILE A 510 -13.88 14.85 9.94
CA ILE A 510 -13.94 13.63 9.12
C ILE A 510 -14.27 12.42 9.98
N ILE A 511 -13.71 12.31 11.18
CA ILE A 511 -14.08 11.25 12.13
C ILE A 511 -15.57 11.36 12.47
N CYS A 512 -16.06 12.55 12.83
CA CYS A 512 -17.47 12.77 13.13
C CYS A 512 -18.42 12.46 11.95
N ALA A 513 -17.95 12.58 10.72
CA ALA A 513 -18.73 12.28 9.52
C ALA A 513 -18.72 10.80 9.13
N THR A 514 -17.59 10.10 9.33
CA THR A 514 -17.34 8.76 8.79
C THR A 514 -17.50 7.63 9.81
N CYS A 515 -17.40 7.94 11.10
CA CYS A 515 -17.68 7.00 12.18
C CYS A 515 -19.11 7.18 12.72
N SER A 516 -19.69 6.12 13.28
CA SER A 516 -20.98 6.12 13.97
C SER A 516 -20.87 5.72 15.44
N GLY A 517 -19.65 5.63 15.96
CA GLY A 517 -19.35 5.24 17.34
C GLY A 517 -17.86 5.03 17.58
N PRO A 518 -17.49 4.55 18.77
CA PRO A 518 -16.13 4.25 19.15
C PRO A 518 -15.60 2.99 18.44
N SER A 519 -14.31 2.66 18.67
CA SER A 519 -13.65 1.43 18.20
C SER A 519 -13.75 1.25 16.68
N ASN A 520 -13.43 2.32 15.93
CA ASN A 520 -13.43 2.34 14.46
C ASN A 520 -14.77 1.88 13.84
N THR A 521 -15.88 2.17 14.50
CA THR A 521 -17.21 1.81 14.00
C THR A 521 -17.56 2.68 12.80
N HIS A 522 -17.43 2.16 11.59
CA HIS A 522 -17.74 2.87 10.35
C HIS A 522 -19.25 3.14 10.21
N ARG A 523 -19.58 4.34 9.75
CA ARG A 523 -20.97 4.73 9.46
C ARG A 523 -21.49 3.97 8.26
N GLN A 524 -22.47 3.07 8.49
CA GLN A 524 -23.04 2.22 7.46
C GLN A 524 -23.89 3.03 6.45
N GLY A 525 -23.73 2.69 5.16
CA GLY A 525 -24.47 3.32 4.07
C GLY A 525 -24.11 4.79 3.78
N PHE A 526 -23.12 5.35 4.46
CA PHE A 526 -22.64 6.70 4.22
C PHE A 526 -21.41 6.68 3.30
N ASP A 527 -21.51 7.41 2.19
CA ASP A 527 -20.38 7.63 1.26
C ASP A 527 -19.98 9.11 1.33
N ILE A 528 -18.87 9.40 1.98
CA ILE A 528 -18.36 10.77 2.15
C ILE A 528 -18.13 11.48 0.80
N ARG A 529 -17.82 10.73 -0.26
CA ARG A 529 -17.63 11.27 -1.61
C ARG A 529 -18.93 11.69 -2.28
N LYS A 530 -20.07 11.33 -1.72
CA LYS A 530 -21.40 11.80 -2.12
C LYS A 530 -22.01 12.80 -1.12
N SER A 531 -21.28 13.10 -0.05
CA SER A 531 -21.68 14.05 0.97
C SER A 531 -21.32 15.49 0.59
N PRO A 532 -21.74 16.50 1.36
CA PRO A 532 -21.28 17.88 1.20
C PRO A 532 -19.74 18.06 1.31
N MET A 533 -19.02 17.08 1.90
CA MET A 533 -17.57 17.08 1.99
C MET A 533 -16.86 16.48 0.76
N ALA A 534 -17.58 16.00 -0.25
CA ALA A 534 -16.98 15.42 -1.45
C ALA A 534 -15.91 16.29 -2.13
N PRO A 535 -16.06 17.62 -2.23
CA PRO A 535 -15.05 18.50 -2.82
C PRO A 535 -13.68 18.43 -2.12
N TRP A 536 -13.63 18.14 -0.83
CA TRP A 536 -12.39 18.06 -0.06
C TRP A 536 -11.51 16.89 -0.53
N TYR A 537 -12.14 15.78 -0.91
CA TYR A 537 -11.45 14.60 -1.45
C TYR A 537 -11.01 14.78 -2.92
N ALA A 538 -11.58 15.77 -3.59
CA ALA A 538 -11.17 16.16 -4.94
C ALA A 538 -10.09 17.26 -4.96
N SER A 539 -9.57 17.66 -3.80
CA SER A 539 -8.63 18.78 -3.63
C SER A 539 -9.18 20.09 -4.23
N ASP A 540 -10.52 20.28 -4.19
CA ASP A 540 -11.19 21.51 -4.65
C ASP A 540 -11.13 22.57 -3.55
N GLY A 541 -10.03 23.33 -3.53
CA GLY A 541 -9.77 24.35 -2.53
C GLY A 541 -10.85 25.43 -2.48
N ASN A 542 -11.42 25.84 -3.63
CA ASN A 542 -12.46 26.85 -3.67
C ASN A 542 -13.74 26.41 -2.95
N ARG A 543 -14.27 25.21 -3.29
CA ARG A 543 -15.45 24.69 -2.64
C ARG A 543 -15.25 24.33 -1.18
N LYS A 544 -14.04 23.93 -0.81
CA LYS A 544 -13.68 23.71 0.59
C LYS A 544 -13.72 25.02 1.34
N ALA A 545 -13.10 26.07 0.80
CA ALA A 545 -13.10 27.42 1.37
C ALA A 545 -14.55 28.00 1.45
N ASP A 546 -15.38 27.83 0.43
CA ASP A 546 -16.76 28.27 0.44
C ASP A 546 -17.54 27.73 1.67
N ILE A 547 -17.25 26.50 2.09
CA ILE A 547 -17.86 25.87 3.27
C ILE A 547 -17.23 26.41 4.55
N MET A 548 -15.89 26.47 4.60
CA MET A 548 -15.17 26.84 5.82
C MET A 548 -15.33 28.32 6.15
N TYR A 549 -15.51 29.20 5.15
CA TYR A 549 -15.73 30.64 5.32
C TYR A 549 -17.21 31.04 5.24
N LEU A 550 -18.17 30.14 5.46
CA LEU A 550 -19.60 30.51 5.56
C LEU A 550 -19.78 31.65 6.57
N ASP A 551 -20.51 32.68 6.17
CA ASP A 551 -20.74 33.95 6.88
C ASP A 551 -21.60 33.84 8.15
N SER A 552 -22.24 32.67 8.35
CA SER A 552 -23.17 32.44 9.43
C SER A 552 -22.91 31.10 10.11
N ASP A 553 -22.78 31.13 11.43
CA ASP A 553 -22.66 29.91 12.25
C ASP A 553 -23.88 29.01 12.09
N ALA A 554 -25.08 29.56 11.87
CA ALA A 554 -26.28 28.78 11.60
C ALA A 554 -26.16 27.99 10.28
N LYS A 555 -25.62 28.58 9.22
CA LYS A 555 -25.37 27.90 7.95
C LYS A 555 -24.32 26.80 8.09
N PHE A 556 -23.24 27.06 8.82
CA PHE A 556 -22.21 26.07 9.08
C PHE A 556 -22.75 24.93 9.95
N ARG A 557 -23.53 25.21 10.99
CA ARG A 557 -24.18 24.20 11.81
C ARG A 557 -25.13 23.33 10.98
N ALA A 558 -25.92 23.93 10.07
CA ALA A 558 -26.76 23.19 9.14
C ALA A 558 -25.94 22.32 8.15
N PHE A 559 -24.71 22.69 7.84
CA PHE A 559 -23.77 21.82 7.10
C PHE A 559 -23.35 20.63 7.97
N LEU A 560 -22.99 20.85 9.24
CA LEU A 560 -22.62 19.79 10.18
C LEU A 560 -23.80 18.81 10.41
N ASP A 561 -25.05 19.33 10.53
CA ASP A 561 -26.27 18.52 10.70
C ASP A 561 -26.50 17.53 9.55
N ARG A 562 -26.09 17.89 8.34
CA ARG A 562 -26.19 17.03 7.15
C ARG A 562 -25.00 16.09 6.97
N THR A 563 -23.93 16.33 7.71
CA THR A 563 -22.64 15.66 7.47
C THR A 563 -22.28 14.71 8.60
N PHE A 564 -22.43 15.15 9.86
CA PHE A 564 -22.04 14.35 11.03
C PHE A 564 -23.00 13.20 11.29
N ASP A 565 -22.46 12.14 11.85
CA ASP A 565 -23.30 11.09 12.43
C ASP A 565 -23.95 11.60 13.74
N PRO A 566 -25.21 11.22 14.04
CA PRO A 566 -25.89 11.64 15.27
C PRO A 566 -25.14 11.31 16.57
N TYR A 567 -24.28 10.29 16.57
CA TYR A 567 -23.42 9.99 17.70
C TYR A 567 -22.55 11.17 18.13
N PHE A 568 -22.15 12.04 17.17
CA PHE A 568 -21.27 13.19 17.42
C PHE A 568 -22.01 14.55 17.48
N ASP A 569 -23.32 14.56 17.63
CA ASP A 569 -24.09 15.82 17.64
C ASP A 569 -23.59 16.82 18.67
N ASP A 570 -23.14 16.34 19.81
CA ASP A 570 -22.60 17.12 20.92
C ASP A 570 -21.13 17.58 20.73
N LEU A 571 -20.47 17.18 19.63
CA LEU A 571 -19.16 17.71 19.22
C LEU A 571 -19.25 18.85 18.22
N LYS A 572 -20.45 19.19 17.73
CA LYS A 572 -20.64 20.31 16.79
C LYS A 572 -20.21 21.63 17.39
N ASP A 573 -20.38 21.84 18.70
CA ASP A 573 -19.95 23.06 19.38
C ASP A 573 -18.43 23.20 19.39
N VAL A 574 -17.69 22.12 19.67
CA VAL A 574 -16.22 22.09 19.57
C VAL A 574 -15.77 22.52 18.16
N VAL A 575 -16.37 21.92 17.14
CA VAL A 575 -16.03 22.19 15.74
C VAL A 575 -16.33 23.64 15.34
N CYS A 576 -17.48 24.19 15.77
CA CYS A 576 -17.84 25.57 15.49
C CYS A 576 -16.87 26.55 16.17
N GLU A 577 -16.48 26.29 17.41
CA GLU A 577 -15.53 27.14 18.16
C GLU A 577 -14.13 27.09 17.52
N LEU A 578 -13.62 25.89 17.22
CA LEU A 578 -12.33 25.74 16.51
C LEU A 578 -12.36 26.43 15.14
N ARG A 579 -13.43 26.22 14.36
CA ARG A 579 -13.59 26.91 13.07
C ARG A 579 -13.50 28.43 13.24
N THR A 580 -14.26 28.98 14.20
CA THR A 580 -14.28 30.44 14.44
C THR A 580 -12.89 30.94 14.80
N LEU A 581 -12.18 30.23 15.65
CA LEU A 581 -10.82 30.58 16.07
C LEU A 581 -9.83 30.50 14.90
N ILE A 582 -9.89 29.46 14.08
CA ILE A 582 -8.89 29.18 13.03
C ILE A 582 -9.17 29.97 11.75
N MET A 583 -10.43 30.04 11.30
CA MET A 583 -10.78 30.62 10.00
C MET A 583 -11.06 32.12 10.07
N PHE A 584 -11.65 32.64 11.18
CA PHE A 584 -12.04 34.05 11.31
C PHE A 584 -11.10 34.85 12.21
N ARG A 585 -9.85 34.92 11.82
CA ARG A 585 -8.74 35.62 12.52
C ARG A 585 -9.00 37.11 12.55
N LYS A 586 -9.29 37.68 13.71
CA LYS A 586 -9.60 39.10 13.80
C LYS A 586 -8.34 40.00 13.78
N ASN A 587 -7.30 39.66 14.54
CA ASN A 587 -6.11 40.56 14.69
C ASN A 587 -4.78 39.77 14.78
N ARG A 588 -4.75 38.50 14.98
CA ARG A 588 -3.54 37.67 15.08
C ARG A 588 -3.82 36.23 14.65
N GLN A 589 -2.79 35.49 14.29
CA GLN A 589 -2.86 34.07 14.08
C GLN A 589 -3.18 33.34 15.40
N PRO A 590 -3.95 32.25 15.39
CA PRO A 590 -4.17 31.41 16.56
C PRO A 590 -2.86 30.78 17.01
N THR A 591 -2.70 30.62 18.31
CA THR A 591 -1.58 29.89 18.92
C THR A 591 -2.01 28.50 19.35
N HIS A 592 -1.06 27.63 19.69
CA HIS A 592 -1.33 26.33 20.29
C HIS A 592 -2.20 26.45 21.55
N VAL A 593 -1.89 27.43 22.43
CA VAL A 593 -2.66 27.66 23.65
C VAL A 593 -4.12 27.99 23.35
N ASP A 594 -4.39 28.80 22.32
CA ASP A 594 -5.75 29.15 21.93
C ASP A 594 -6.54 27.88 21.53
N VAL A 595 -5.96 27.05 20.67
CA VAL A 595 -6.60 25.82 20.18
C VAL A 595 -6.75 24.79 21.29
N MET A 596 -5.71 24.57 22.10
CA MET A 596 -5.76 23.67 23.25
C MET A 596 -6.80 24.09 24.28
N THR A 597 -7.01 25.41 24.48
CA THR A 597 -8.03 25.93 25.40
C THR A 597 -9.44 25.49 25.00
N VAL A 598 -9.75 25.46 23.70
CA VAL A 598 -11.03 24.92 23.21
C VAL A 598 -11.21 23.48 23.61
N PHE A 599 -10.20 22.62 23.34
CA PHE A 599 -10.25 21.21 23.73
C PHE A 599 -10.40 21.04 25.23
N TYR A 600 -9.61 21.74 26.06
CA TYR A 600 -9.67 21.69 27.52
C TYR A 600 -11.06 22.04 28.04
N ASN A 601 -11.65 23.13 27.57
CA ASN A 601 -12.96 23.58 28.03
C ASN A 601 -14.05 22.53 27.75
N HIS A 602 -14.05 21.96 26.57
CA HIS A 602 -15.03 20.95 26.18
C HIS A 602 -14.84 19.61 26.89
N ILE A 603 -13.60 19.16 27.10
CA ILE A 603 -13.29 17.96 27.90
C ILE A 603 -13.78 18.16 29.34
N ARG A 604 -13.45 19.29 29.99
CA ARG A 604 -13.87 19.57 31.36
C ARG A 604 -15.38 19.68 31.52
N ALA A 605 -16.06 20.31 30.56
CA ALA A 605 -17.52 20.41 30.58
C ALA A 605 -18.18 19.04 30.52
N ARG A 606 -17.64 18.12 29.70
CA ARG A 606 -18.14 16.75 29.58
C ARG A 606 -17.89 15.94 30.85
N GLN A 607 -16.70 15.99 31.42
CA GLN A 607 -16.34 15.34 32.69
C GLN A 607 -17.27 15.82 33.84
N ALA A 608 -17.53 17.15 33.89
CA ALA A 608 -18.45 17.72 34.88
C ALA A 608 -19.89 17.21 34.72
N ASN A 609 -20.36 17.05 33.49
CA ASN A 609 -21.70 16.52 33.20
C ASN A 609 -21.82 15.03 33.54
N GLN A 610 -20.80 14.23 33.25
CA GLN A 610 -20.76 12.80 33.63
C GLN A 610 -20.77 12.63 35.15
N ALA A 611 -20.00 13.44 35.89
CA ALA A 611 -20.00 13.40 37.34
C ALA A 611 -21.37 13.76 37.99
N ARG A 612 -22.18 14.58 37.29
CA ARG A 612 -23.56 14.93 37.74
C ARG A 612 -24.58 13.84 37.42
N THR A 613 -24.34 13.02 36.41
CA THR A 613 -25.28 11.97 35.95
C THR A 613 -25.03 10.61 36.63
N THR A 614 -23.88 10.41 37.28
CA THR A 614 -23.61 9.22 38.09
C THR A 614 -24.27 9.39 39.45
N PRO A 615 -25.31 8.59 39.82
CA PRO A 615 -25.93 8.69 41.15
C PRO A 615 -24.88 8.30 42.20
N SER A 616 -24.61 9.22 43.13
CA SER A 616 -23.80 8.94 44.33
C SER A 616 -24.48 7.81 45.12
N SER A 617 -23.97 6.59 44.98
CA SER A 617 -24.38 5.46 45.83
C SER A 617 -23.61 5.50 47.14
N ASN A 618 -23.84 6.54 47.98
CA ASN A 618 -23.41 6.55 49.34
C ASN A 618 -24.22 7.57 50.12
N HIS A 619 -25.39 7.16 50.63
CA HIS A 619 -25.93 7.57 51.91
C HIS A 619 -27.08 6.63 52.28
N ALA A 620 -26.75 5.55 52.97
CA ALA A 620 -27.70 4.90 53.85
C ALA A 620 -27.84 5.78 55.09
N PRO A 621 -29.09 6.16 55.52
CA PRO A 621 -29.25 6.91 56.75
C PRO A 621 -29.00 6.00 57.94
N LEU A 622 -28.09 6.41 58.81
CA LEU A 622 -27.95 5.91 60.18
C LEU A 622 -29.26 6.17 60.94
N VAL A 623 -30.04 5.14 61.14
CA VAL A 623 -31.14 5.19 62.14
C VAL A 623 -30.60 4.83 63.50
N ALA A 624 -30.68 5.80 64.37
CA ALA A 624 -30.27 5.69 65.80
C ALA A 624 -31.22 4.78 66.59
N GLY A 625 -30.67 4.02 67.40
CA GLY A 625 -30.95 3.28 68.59
C GLY A 625 -32.37 3.07 69.10
N ALA A 626 -32.64 1.83 69.46
CA ALA A 626 -33.42 1.54 70.68
C ALA A 626 -32.95 0.17 71.29
N LYS A 627 -32.56 0.23 72.55
CA LYS A 627 -32.23 -0.88 73.39
C LYS A 627 -33.46 -1.78 73.64
N HIS A 628 -33.34 -3.09 73.71
CA HIS A 628 -33.77 -3.88 74.80
C HIS A 628 -33.20 -5.32 74.86
N ASN A 629 -33.01 -5.72 76.10
CA ASN A 629 -32.47 -6.93 76.70
C ASN A 629 -33.10 -8.27 76.29
N GLY A 630 -32.32 -9.33 76.39
CA GLY A 630 -32.87 -10.58 76.86
C GLY A 630 -32.25 -11.88 76.43
N ASN A 631 -31.27 -12.36 77.18
CA ASN A 631 -30.96 -13.75 77.54
C ASN A 631 -31.31 -14.93 76.62
N GLY A 632 -30.27 -15.77 76.45
CA GLY A 632 -30.53 -17.22 76.51
C GLY A 632 -29.67 -18.12 75.59
N ARG A 633 -28.55 -18.57 76.21
CA ARG A 633 -27.98 -19.92 76.16
C ARG A 633 -27.59 -20.63 74.83
N LYS A 634 -26.27 -20.77 74.68
CA LYS A 634 -25.49 -22.02 74.51
C LYS A 634 -25.88 -23.07 73.46
N ARG A 635 -25.01 -23.32 72.50
CA ARG A 635 -24.00 -24.41 72.38
C ARG A 635 -23.38 -24.45 70.99
N ARG A 636 -22.10 -24.32 70.93
CA ARG A 636 -21.02 -25.28 70.58
C ARG A 636 -21.23 -26.00 69.22
N GLY A 637 -20.23 -25.86 68.40
CA GLY A 637 -19.76 -26.86 67.49
C GLY A 637 -19.09 -26.27 66.17
N ASP A 638 -17.83 -25.90 66.34
CA ASP A 638 -16.85 -26.01 65.22
C ASP A 638 -16.50 -27.49 65.01
N PRO A 639 -15.91 -27.97 63.94
CA PRO A 639 -14.95 -27.31 63.03
C PRO A 639 -15.05 -27.72 61.51
N THR A 640 -14.36 -26.96 60.72
CA THR A 640 -13.71 -27.28 59.44
C THR A 640 -13.15 -28.71 59.29
N PRO A 641 -12.59 -29.18 58.16
CA PRO A 641 -12.43 -28.68 56.79
C PRO A 641 -12.52 -29.75 55.67
N VAL A 642 -12.09 -29.38 54.44
CA VAL A 642 -11.29 -30.20 53.49
C VAL A 642 -11.95 -30.82 52.27
N SER A 643 -11.39 -30.40 51.14
CA SER A 643 -10.91 -31.08 49.94
C SER A 643 -11.87 -31.44 48.80
N SER A 644 -11.41 -30.99 47.63
CA SER A 644 -11.61 -31.58 46.30
C SER A 644 -11.26 -33.09 46.29
N PRO A 645 -11.76 -33.87 45.34
CA PRO A 645 -11.00 -34.03 44.10
C PRO A 645 -11.81 -34.35 42.82
N SER A 646 -11.17 -34.03 41.76
CA SER A 646 -10.99 -34.57 40.42
C SER A 646 -11.52 -35.96 40.01
N LEU A 647 -11.68 -36.06 38.68
CA LEU A 647 -11.59 -37.23 37.74
C LEU A 647 -12.81 -38.20 37.72
N ASP A 648 -13.33 -38.62 36.63
CA ASP A 648 -12.92 -39.21 35.39
C ASP A 648 -14.13 -39.73 34.58
N ALA A 649 -14.01 -39.59 33.29
CA ALA A 649 -14.21 -40.56 32.21
C ALA A 649 -15.54 -41.33 32.02
N SER A 650 -15.89 -41.32 30.79
CA SER A 650 -16.26 -42.45 29.86
C SER A 650 -17.70 -42.62 29.46
N ALA A 651 -17.80 -42.54 28.13
CA ALA A 651 -18.42 -43.50 27.19
C ALA A 651 -19.94 -43.76 27.22
N GLY A 652 -20.52 -43.64 26.05
CA GLY A 652 -21.67 -44.44 25.69
C GLY A 652 -22.66 -43.82 24.70
N ALA A 653 -22.45 -43.99 23.42
CA ALA A 653 -23.57 -44.05 22.46
C ALA A 653 -24.30 -45.41 22.62
N PRO A 654 -25.56 -45.62 22.19
CA PRO A 654 -25.92 -45.58 20.76
C PRO A 654 -27.39 -45.31 20.38
N ARG A 655 -27.56 -44.98 19.09
CA ARG A 655 -28.61 -45.43 18.13
C ARG A 655 -30.10 -45.39 18.48
N GLY A 656 -30.85 -44.86 17.49
CA GLY A 656 -32.19 -45.30 17.08
C GLY A 656 -33.05 -44.16 16.58
N MET A 657 -33.12 -43.97 15.32
CA MET A 657 -34.11 -44.41 14.31
C MET A 657 -35.49 -43.79 14.42
N THR A 658 -35.87 -43.16 13.26
CA THR A 658 -37.17 -43.09 12.55
C THR A 658 -38.23 -42.16 13.16
N THR A 659 -38.96 -41.39 12.43
CA THR A 659 -39.60 -41.41 11.11
C THR A 659 -40.23 -40.05 10.80
N ARG A 660 -40.13 -39.60 9.57
CA ARG A 660 -41.15 -39.18 8.60
C ARG A 660 -42.35 -38.34 9.05
N ALA A 661 -42.48 -37.09 8.51
CA ALA A 661 -43.62 -36.76 7.70
C ALA A 661 -43.48 -35.41 6.97
N LYS A 662 -43.91 -35.42 5.76
CA LYS A 662 -44.00 -34.39 4.73
C LYS A 662 -44.96 -33.28 5.10
N SER A 663 -44.66 -32.05 4.64
CA SER A 663 -45.68 -31.35 3.82
C SER A 663 -45.03 -30.20 3.03
N ARG A 664 -45.37 -30.18 1.78
CA ARG A 664 -45.15 -29.21 0.72
C ARG A 664 -45.97 -27.96 0.97
N ALA A 665 -45.44 -26.75 0.64
CA ALA A 665 -46.21 -25.72 -0.03
C ALA A 665 -45.27 -24.86 -0.87
N ALA A 666 -45.64 -24.69 -2.14
CA ALA A 666 -44.94 -23.91 -3.18
C ALA A 666 -45.44 -22.45 -3.17
N PRO A 667 -44.75 -21.52 -3.86
CA PRO A 667 -45.02 -20.09 -3.82
C PRO A 667 -46.08 -19.66 -4.85
N PRO A 668 -46.68 -18.48 -4.69
CA PRO A 668 -47.62 -17.95 -5.69
C PRO A 668 -46.91 -17.10 -6.75
N ARG A 669 -47.43 -17.24 -7.95
CA ARG A 669 -47.07 -16.57 -9.21
C ARG A 669 -47.60 -15.13 -9.23
N GLU A 670 -46.84 -14.30 -9.96
CA GLU A 670 -47.26 -13.00 -10.53
C GLU A 670 -48.48 -13.12 -11.45
N PRO A 671 -49.24 -12.05 -11.67
CA PRO A 671 -49.95 -11.84 -12.91
C PRO A 671 -49.44 -10.66 -13.71
N SER A 672 -49.22 -10.90 -15.00
CA SER A 672 -48.99 -9.92 -16.08
C SER A 672 -50.33 -9.66 -16.82
N PRO A 673 -50.36 -8.79 -17.85
CA PRO A 673 -51.01 -7.48 -17.83
C PRO A 673 -52.23 -7.46 -18.79
N ALA A 674 -52.98 -6.36 -18.73
CA ALA A 674 -53.96 -6.02 -19.77
C ALA A 674 -53.67 -4.65 -20.36
N SER A 675 -53.73 -4.65 -21.67
CA SER A 675 -53.70 -3.59 -22.63
C SER A 675 -54.83 -2.57 -22.45
N ASP A 676 -54.58 -1.30 -22.81
CA ASP A 676 -55.37 -0.58 -23.82
C ASP A 676 -54.79 0.81 -24.12
N GLU A 677 -54.65 0.98 -25.35
CA GLU A 677 -54.61 1.98 -26.40
C GLU A 677 -54.90 3.47 -26.08
N SER A 678 -54.24 4.23 -26.96
CA SER A 678 -54.58 5.52 -27.61
C SER A 678 -54.07 6.77 -26.84
N ASP A 679 -53.48 7.79 -27.41
CA ASP A 679 -53.53 8.38 -28.74
C ASP A 679 -52.45 9.49 -28.88
N HIS A 680 -51.91 9.62 -30.06
CA HIS A 680 -51.28 10.77 -30.74
C HIS A 680 -50.72 11.97 -29.98
N THR A 681 -49.46 12.35 -30.20
CA THR A 681 -49.16 13.49 -31.09
C THR A 681 -47.66 13.56 -31.45
N VAL A 682 -47.45 13.74 -32.74
CA VAL A 682 -46.23 14.00 -33.51
C VAL A 682 -45.74 15.42 -33.29
N VAL A 683 -44.44 15.65 -33.05
CA VAL A 683 -43.73 16.83 -33.59
C VAL A 683 -42.20 16.49 -33.73
N GLN A 684 -41.84 16.24 -34.91
CA GLN A 684 -40.80 16.71 -35.85
C GLN A 684 -39.48 17.22 -35.25
N THR A 685 -38.43 16.55 -35.66
CA THR A 685 -37.06 17.06 -35.86
C THR A 685 -36.96 17.94 -37.13
N PRO A 686 -36.05 18.87 -37.17
CA PRO A 686 -35.42 19.27 -38.47
C PRO A 686 -33.88 19.24 -38.41
N PRO A 687 -33.23 19.42 -39.59
CA PRO A 687 -32.18 18.54 -40.01
C PRO A 687 -30.78 19.20 -40.07
N ARG A 688 -29.78 18.33 -40.31
CA ARG A 688 -28.41 18.64 -40.74
C ARG A 688 -28.33 19.65 -41.89
N ARG A 689 -27.35 20.57 -41.75
CA ARG A 689 -26.76 21.24 -42.93
C ARG A 689 -25.24 21.12 -42.93
N LYS A 690 -24.76 20.41 -43.93
CA LYS A 690 -23.39 20.48 -44.45
C LYS A 690 -23.29 21.77 -45.31
N THR A 691 -22.17 22.47 -45.22
CA THR A 691 -21.62 23.18 -46.38
C THR A 691 -20.12 23.19 -46.36
N ARG A 692 -19.63 23.08 -47.56
CA ARG A 692 -18.31 22.78 -48.07
C ARG A 692 -17.66 24.08 -48.57
N ALA A 693 -16.32 24.16 -48.38
CA ALA A 693 -15.30 24.69 -49.24
C ALA A 693 -15.39 26.13 -49.80
N SER A 694 -14.32 26.87 -49.66
CA SER A 694 -13.33 27.14 -50.71
C SER A 694 -12.46 28.36 -50.38
N THR A 695 -11.15 28.16 -50.40
CA THR A 695 -10.09 28.78 -51.22
C THR A 695 -10.08 30.28 -51.44
N LYS A 696 -8.93 30.89 -51.12
CA LYS A 696 -7.94 31.66 -51.92
C LYS A 696 -7.35 32.76 -51.03
N ARG A 697 -6.00 32.75 -50.81
CA ARG A 697 -4.90 33.34 -51.59
C ARG A 697 -4.88 34.86 -51.63
N ALA A 698 -3.86 35.48 -51.07
CA ALA A 698 -2.92 36.50 -51.51
C ALA A 698 -2.11 37.00 -50.31
N GLN A 699 -0.83 36.84 -50.20
CA GLN A 699 0.34 37.55 -50.78
C GLN A 699 0.31 39.06 -50.55
N SER A 700 1.28 39.53 -49.77
CA SER A 700 2.36 40.46 -50.11
C SER A 700 2.98 40.99 -48.84
N ASP A 701 4.21 40.78 -48.61
CA ASP A 701 5.42 41.55 -48.98
C ASP A 701 5.75 42.70 -48.01
N LYS A 702 6.90 42.60 -47.53
CA LYS A 702 8.15 43.42 -47.58
C LYS A 702 8.67 43.89 -46.24
N GLN A 703 9.85 43.37 -45.91
CA GLN A 703 11.18 44.04 -45.89
C GLN A 703 11.31 45.10 -44.77
N THR A 704 12.32 45.10 -43.99
CA THR A 704 13.78 45.21 -44.02
C THR A 704 14.24 45.31 -42.57
N GLY A 705 15.37 44.98 -42.08
CA GLY A 705 16.72 44.77 -42.49
C GLY A 705 17.55 44.47 -41.24
N MET A 706 18.55 43.71 -41.44
CA MET A 706 20.00 43.97 -41.27
C MET A 706 20.40 44.58 -39.93
N ALA A 707 21.41 44.15 -39.20
CA ALA A 707 22.72 43.55 -39.55
C ALA A 707 23.43 43.01 -38.30
N THR A 708 24.16 41.91 -38.43
CA THR A 708 25.61 41.72 -38.18
C THR A 708 26.17 42.15 -36.82
N ALA A 709 27.00 41.39 -36.09
CA ALA A 709 28.21 40.68 -36.43
C ALA A 709 28.70 39.84 -35.23
N THR A 710 29.08 38.59 -35.43
CA THR A 710 30.40 37.95 -35.49
C THR A 710 31.37 38.06 -34.30
N ARG A 711 31.85 36.87 -33.92
CA ARG A 711 33.23 36.46 -33.51
C ARG A 711 33.75 36.97 -32.15
N ALA A 712 34.46 36.22 -31.34
CA ALA A 712 35.38 35.08 -31.47
C ALA A 712 35.70 34.51 -30.06
N ALA A 713 35.77 33.24 -29.91
CA ALA A 713 36.93 32.35 -29.66
C ALA A 713 38.08 32.89 -28.83
N LYS A 714 38.42 32.16 -27.78
CA LYS A 714 39.70 31.54 -27.43
C LYS A 714 40.05 31.55 -25.94
N ARG A 715 40.12 30.33 -25.36
CA ARG A 715 41.28 29.74 -24.61
C ARG A 715 42.00 30.57 -23.54
N ARG A 716 42.02 29.97 -22.35
CA ARG A 716 43.18 29.47 -21.55
C ARG A 716 42.61 28.93 -20.26
N LYS A 717 42.76 27.70 -19.88
CA LYS A 717 43.89 26.87 -19.43
C LYS A 717 44.71 27.48 -18.29
N MET A 718 44.77 26.72 -17.20
CA MET A 718 45.68 26.75 -16.03
C MET A 718 45.36 27.89 -15.04
N GLU A 719 45.05 27.58 -13.82
CA GLU A 719 45.80 26.71 -12.87
C GLU A 719 44.83 25.86 -12.05
#